data_8b9f4b63956d0df0b1acb2a4a935d718
#
_entry.id   8b9f4b63956d0df0b1acb2a4a935d718
#
_cell.length_a   1.000
_cell.length_b   1.000
_cell.length_c   1.000
_cell.angle_alpha   90.00
_cell.angle_beta   90.00
_cell.angle_gamma   90.00
#
_symmetry.space_group_name_H-M   'P 1'
#
loop_
_entity.id
_entity.type
_entity.pdbx_description
1 polymer ?
#
loop_
_entity_poly.entity_id
_entity_poly.type
_entity_poly.pdbx_seq_one_letter_code
_entity_poly.pdbx_strand_id
1 'polypeptide(L)'
;MNEKVLKTLEYNKIIARLAEHASSEDAKKRCLTLTPGTDINEINLLQLQTKDALNRLFKGGRISFSGVHDIRDSLKRLEIGASLSITELLRVCSLLEAAKRSKAFSRTSIGHTGPDRPAAADGTDELPVDSLTGFFDQIEPLTPLCDEIRRCILSEDEIADDASSTLRSIRKSMRGMNDKIRAQMNSMINNTTTRSYLQDAVITMRDGRYCLPVKAEAKSQVPGMVHDQSSSGSTLFIEPLAVVNLNNEYKALLIKEKEEIEVILANLSNLTAGYSMQLHTDYNVLTELDFIFAKAAFAQTYNGVAPTFNTDGRINIKKGRHPLLDAKKVVPIDVRLGEDFTLLIITGPNTGGKTVSLKTVGLLTLMGQAGLHIPASERSELGIFEEVFADIGDEQSIEQSLSTFSSHMTNITRILSQVNDRSLVLFDELCAGTDPTEGAALAISILSKLKLYGARVMATTHYSELKVFALQTSGVENACCEFDVESLSPTYRLLIGIPGKSNAFAISTKLGLGGDIIEDAKGRISENDMNFEDLLADLEKSRITIEKEQLEINQYKEEIQKLKEQLEQKQERLDASRDKILREANEQAYNIIKEAKDLADETIRNFNKYGTAHAPVSEMEKERTKLRDKMNNAQKKMSDQKKNAAPNHKIPKKLRIGDRVKVISMNLNGTVHSLPNAKGDLYVQMGILRSLVNINDLILLEEETSPTSKKYGRTGAGKIKMSKSASVSTEINLIGKTTDEAIPLLDKYLDDAYLAHLPSVRIVHGKGTGALRNAVQAHLKRLKYVKSFHLGEFGEGDAGVTIAEFKD
;
A
#
# COMPACT_ATOMS: atom_id res chain seq x y z
N MET A 1 21.18 13.79 18.00
CA MET A 1 19.90 14.50 17.74
C MET A 1 19.29 15.03 19.01
N ASN A 2 18.81 16.28 19.03
CA ASN A 2 18.32 16.98 20.22
C ASN A 2 16.85 16.64 20.50
N GLU A 3 16.48 16.34 21.77
CA GLU A 3 15.09 16.04 22.17
C GLU A 3 14.10 17.18 21.84
N LYS A 4 14.53 18.44 21.92
CA LYS A 4 13.66 19.58 21.54
C LYS A 4 13.23 19.49 20.10
N VAL A 5 14.11 19.11 19.19
CA VAL A 5 13.83 18.96 17.75
C VAL A 5 12.87 17.79 17.50
N LEU A 6 13.06 16.67 18.20
CA LEU A 6 12.15 15.52 18.10
C LEU A 6 10.72 15.88 18.50
N LYS A 7 10.56 16.74 19.52
CA LYS A 7 9.25 17.26 19.96
C LYS A 7 8.69 18.27 18.95
N THR A 8 9.50 19.21 18.48
CA THR A 8 9.08 20.26 17.51
C THR A 8 8.60 19.64 16.20
N LEU A 9 9.28 18.60 15.71
CA LEU A 9 8.89 17.84 14.50
C LEU A 9 7.86 16.74 14.79
N GLU A 10 7.36 16.65 16.02
CA GLU A 10 6.32 15.70 16.43
C GLU A 10 6.72 14.22 16.26
N TYR A 11 8.02 13.91 16.24
CA TYR A 11 8.54 12.54 16.15
C TYR A 11 8.08 11.67 17.33
N ASN A 12 7.96 12.25 18.52
CA ASN A 12 7.41 11.59 19.70
C ASN A 12 5.97 11.05 19.50
N LYS A 13 5.15 11.72 18.67
CA LYS A 13 3.82 11.22 18.32
C LYS A 13 3.89 10.02 17.37
N ILE A 14 4.90 9.98 16.49
CA ILE A 14 5.13 8.86 15.58
C ILE A 14 5.53 7.62 16.36
N ILE A 15 6.51 7.72 17.26
CA ILE A 15 6.94 6.56 18.06
C ILE A 15 5.88 6.09 19.05
N ALA A 16 5.02 7.00 19.56
CA ALA A 16 3.88 6.62 20.37
C ALA A 16 2.88 5.77 19.55
N ARG A 17 2.53 6.19 18.32
CA ARG A 17 1.69 5.39 17.41
C ARG A 17 2.36 4.07 17.01
N LEU A 18 3.68 4.07 16.78
CA LEU A 18 4.43 2.85 16.50
C LEU A 18 4.30 1.84 17.64
N ALA A 19 4.41 2.29 18.90
CA ALA A 19 4.30 1.43 20.08
C ALA A 19 2.92 0.74 20.23
N GLU A 20 1.85 1.33 19.67
CA GLU A 20 0.51 0.71 19.63
C GLU A 20 0.47 -0.57 18.76
N HIS A 21 1.41 -0.73 17.83
CA HIS A 21 1.52 -1.90 16.97
C HIS A 21 2.38 -3.03 17.55
N ALA A 22 3.15 -2.77 18.62
CA ALA A 22 3.90 -3.79 19.34
C ALA A 22 3.02 -4.49 20.38
N SER A 23 3.22 -5.79 20.57
CA SER A 23 2.44 -6.61 21.51
C SER A 23 3.13 -6.74 22.86
N SER A 24 4.43 -7.02 22.87
CA SER A 24 5.23 -7.22 24.07
C SER A 24 5.68 -5.91 24.71
N GLU A 25 5.80 -5.89 26.04
CA GLU A 25 6.20 -4.68 26.78
C GLU A 25 7.60 -4.18 26.41
N ASP A 26 8.55 -5.10 26.19
CA ASP A 26 9.90 -4.71 25.80
C ASP A 26 9.97 -4.21 24.36
N ALA A 27 9.18 -4.76 23.42
CA ALA A 27 9.09 -4.20 22.08
C ALA A 27 8.45 -2.80 22.10
N LYS A 28 7.42 -2.57 22.92
CA LYS A 28 6.84 -1.23 23.13
C LYS A 28 7.87 -0.24 23.68
N LYS A 29 8.66 -0.64 24.70
CA LYS A 29 9.75 0.18 25.24
C LYS A 29 10.76 0.53 24.15
N ARG A 30 11.17 -0.46 23.32
CA ARG A 30 12.07 -0.22 22.18
C ARG A 30 11.49 0.74 21.16
N CYS A 31 10.20 0.63 20.85
CA CYS A 31 9.52 1.60 20.00
C CYS A 31 9.61 3.01 20.58
N LEU A 32 9.32 3.18 21.88
CA LEU A 32 9.32 4.49 22.56
C LEU A 32 10.72 5.10 22.71
N THR A 33 11.76 4.29 22.72
CA THR A 33 13.17 4.74 22.79
C THR A 33 13.87 4.77 21.44
N LEU A 34 13.14 4.54 20.34
CA LEU A 34 13.69 4.53 18.99
C LEU A 34 14.17 5.92 18.59
N THR A 35 15.45 6.05 18.31
CA THR A 35 16.09 7.29 17.87
C THR A 35 16.63 7.15 16.45
N PRO A 36 16.66 8.22 15.66
CA PRO A 36 17.26 8.22 14.33
C PRO A 36 18.76 7.91 14.38
N GLY A 37 19.22 6.96 13.59
CA GLY A 37 20.64 6.61 13.44
C GLY A 37 21.38 7.51 12.45
N THR A 38 22.70 7.37 12.41
CA THR A 38 23.57 8.12 11.48
C THR A 38 24.50 7.22 10.66
N ASP A 39 24.55 5.93 10.98
CA ASP A 39 25.31 4.93 10.20
C ASP A 39 24.44 4.42 9.03
N ILE A 40 24.94 4.59 7.82
CA ILE A 40 24.26 4.16 6.58
C ILE A 40 23.99 2.65 6.55
N ASN A 41 24.93 1.85 7.07
CA ASN A 41 24.78 0.40 7.05
C ASN A 41 23.68 -0.07 8.01
N GLU A 42 23.66 0.51 9.22
CA GLU A 42 22.62 0.25 10.21
C GLU A 42 21.25 0.70 9.69
N ILE A 43 21.15 1.92 9.14
CA ILE A 43 19.91 2.45 8.57
C ILE A 43 19.39 1.55 7.45
N ASN A 44 20.27 1.14 6.52
CA ASN A 44 19.88 0.27 5.41
C ASN A 44 19.44 -1.12 5.90
N LEU A 45 20.09 -1.66 6.93
CA LEU A 45 19.68 -2.94 7.55
C LEU A 45 18.29 -2.81 8.18
N LEU A 46 18.05 -1.75 8.96
CA LEU A 46 16.74 -1.51 9.59
C LEU A 46 15.63 -1.32 8.53
N GLN A 47 15.91 -0.61 7.45
CA GLN A 47 14.99 -0.43 6.32
C GLN A 47 14.70 -1.76 5.62
N LEU A 48 15.74 -2.58 5.39
CA LEU A 48 15.60 -3.90 4.78
C LEU A 48 14.75 -4.81 5.65
N GLN A 49 15.01 -4.87 6.95
CA GLN A 49 14.22 -5.66 7.91
C GLN A 49 12.74 -5.24 7.89
N THR A 50 12.47 -3.92 7.90
CA THR A 50 11.09 -3.41 7.83
C THR A 50 10.42 -3.78 6.51
N LYS A 51 11.15 -3.71 5.38
CA LYS A 51 10.67 -4.10 4.06
C LYS A 51 10.35 -5.59 3.97
N ASP A 52 11.24 -6.43 4.50
CA ASP A 52 11.06 -7.89 4.48
C ASP A 52 9.89 -8.30 5.39
N ALA A 53 9.76 -7.68 6.57
CA ALA A 53 8.60 -7.88 7.43
C ALA A 53 7.29 -7.48 6.73
N LEU A 54 7.28 -6.34 6.03
CA LEU A 54 6.14 -5.89 5.25
C LEU A 54 5.76 -6.89 4.15
N ASN A 55 6.75 -7.39 3.42
CA ASN A 55 6.56 -8.42 2.39
C ASN A 55 5.99 -9.72 2.97
N ARG A 56 6.47 -10.13 4.16
CA ARG A 56 5.96 -11.31 4.86
C ARG A 56 4.52 -11.11 5.33
N LEU A 57 4.15 -9.90 5.80
CA LEU A 57 2.77 -9.57 6.16
C LEU A 57 1.82 -9.64 4.95
N PHE A 58 2.26 -9.18 3.76
CA PHE A 58 1.46 -9.28 2.54
C PHE A 58 1.23 -10.73 2.08
N LYS A 59 2.22 -11.60 2.26
CA LYS A 59 2.14 -13.01 1.83
C LYS A 59 1.50 -13.91 2.86
N GLY A 60 1.89 -13.79 4.12
CA GLY A 60 1.51 -14.67 5.23
C GLY A 60 0.35 -14.17 6.09
N GLY A 61 -0.13 -12.93 5.85
CA GLY A 61 -1.15 -12.30 6.68
C GLY A 61 -0.59 -11.76 8.01
N ARG A 62 -1.45 -11.66 9.01
CA ARG A 62 -1.05 -11.09 10.31
C ARG A 62 -0.31 -12.11 11.17
N ILE A 63 0.77 -11.67 11.81
CA ILE A 63 1.45 -12.39 12.89
C ILE A 63 1.07 -11.77 14.23
N SER A 64 0.99 -12.59 15.29
CA SER A 64 0.68 -12.13 16.64
C SER A 64 1.75 -12.58 17.62
N PHE A 65 2.33 -11.63 18.32
CA PHE A 65 3.30 -11.83 19.41
C PHE A 65 2.62 -11.75 20.78
N SER A 66 1.29 -11.85 20.82
CA SER A 66 0.55 -11.95 22.08
C SER A 66 1.04 -13.15 22.88
N GLY A 67 1.30 -12.94 24.18
CA GLY A 67 1.84 -13.96 25.08
C GLY A 67 3.37 -13.91 25.27
N VAL A 68 4.07 -13.03 24.57
CA VAL A 68 5.49 -12.74 24.85
C VAL A 68 5.58 -11.83 26.06
N HIS A 69 5.75 -12.45 27.23
CA HIS A 69 5.93 -11.78 28.51
C HIS A 69 7.39 -11.81 28.94
N ASP A 70 7.83 -10.84 29.72
CA ASP A 70 9.17 -10.84 30.28
C ASP A 70 9.32 -11.99 31.28
N ILE A 71 10.21 -12.94 30.95
CA ILE A 71 10.50 -14.13 31.77
C ILE A 71 11.91 -14.10 32.36
N ARG A 72 12.70 -13.04 32.13
CA ARG A 72 14.12 -12.96 32.54
C ARG A 72 14.31 -13.16 34.05
N ASP A 73 13.44 -12.58 34.86
CA ASP A 73 13.51 -12.76 36.33
C ASP A 73 13.11 -14.18 36.75
N SER A 74 12.18 -14.80 36.04
CA SER A 74 11.84 -16.21 36.25
C SER A 74 13.02 -17.13 35.88
N LEU A 75 13.72 -16.85 34.76
CA LEU A 75 14.93 -17.59 34.37
C LEU A 75 16.05 -17.45 35.38
N LYS A 76 16.32 -16.24 35.93
CA LYS A 76 17.31 -16.04 36.99
C LYS A 76 16.97 -16.85 38.26
N ARG A 77 15.68 -16.93 38.62
CA ARG A 77 15.22 -17.75 39.75
C ARG A 77 15.48 -19.24 39.51
N LEU A 78 15.26 -19.73 38.27
CA LEU A 78 15.59 -21.11 37.91
C LEU A 78 17.08 -21.40 38.00
N GLU A 79 17.96 -20.46 37.63
CA GLU A 79 19.42 -20.63 37.71
C GLU A 79 19.89 -20.84 39.19
N ILE A 80 19.22 -20.25 40.17
CA ILE A 80 19.54 -20.43 41.57
C ILE A 80 18.75 -21.59 42.22
N GLY A 81 18.05 -22.42 41.41
CA GLY A 81 17.28 -23.58 41.87
C GLY A 81 15.95 -23.26 42.55
N ALA A 82 15.40 -22.06 42.39
CA ALA A 82 14.10 -21.70 42.95
C ALA A 82 12.94 -22.23 42.08
N SER A 83 11.87 -22.63 42.69
CA SER A 83 10.64 -23.02 41.98
C SER A 83 9.87 -21.81 41.47
N LEU A 84 9.31 -21.93 40.28
CA LEU A 84 8.41 -20.96 39.69
C LEU A 84 6.98 -21.15 40.17
N SER A 85 6.24 -20.06 40.24
CA SER A 85 4.80 -20.06 40.47
C SER A 85 4.01 -20.55 39.27
N ILE A 86 2.72 -20.85 39.44
CA ILE A 86 1.78 -21.22 38.40
C ILE A 86 1.78 -20.14 37.28
N THR A 87 1.64 -18.87 37.68
CA THR A 87 1.60 -17.73 36.76
C THR A 87 2.91 -17.60 35.93
N GLU A 88 4.07 -17.84 36.53
CA GLU A 88 5.37 -17.79 35.85
C GLU A 88 5.49 -18.94 34.84
N LEU A 89 5.11 -20.15 35.20
CA LEU A 89 5.10 -21.30 34.26
C LEU A 89 4.11 -21.08 33.10
N LEU A 90 2.93 -20.51 33.38
CA LEU A 90 2.00 -20.15 32.30
C LEU A 90 2.53 -19.05 31.37
N ARG A 91 3.34 -18.10 31.87
CA ARG A 91 4.04 -17.12 31.02
C ARG A 91 5.08 -17.80 30.13
N VAL A 92 5.84 -18.77 30.65
CA VAL A 92 6.76 -19.58 29.83
C VAL A 92 5.97 -20.31 28.75
N CYS A 93 4.86 -20.95 29.09
CA CYS A 93 4.03 -21.64 28.12
C CYS A 93 3.47 -20.69 27.03
N SER A 94 2.99 -19.51 27.41
CA SER A 94 2.51 -18.48 26.47
C SER A 94 3.61 -18.02 25.52
N LEU A 95 4.85 -17.90 26.00
CA LEU A 95 6.02 -17.60 25.17
C LEU A 95 6.26 -18.70 24.13
N LEU A 96 6.25 -19.97 24.55
CA LEU A 96 6.44 -21.13 23.67
C LEU A 96 5.32 -21.27 22.63
N GLU A 97 4.09 -20.96 23.01
CA GLU A 97 2.98 -20.88 22.06
C GLU A 97 3.17 -19.75 21.02
N ALA A 98 3.71 -18.60 21.44
CA ALA A 98 4.10 -17.52 20.53
C ALA A 98 5.25 -17.96 19.60
N ALA A 99 6.24 -18.68 20.12
CA ALA A 99 7.34 -19.28 19.36
C ALA A 99 6.80 -20.24 18.28
N LYS A 100 5.88 -21.12 18.65
CA LYS A 100 5.23 -22.07 17.74
C LYS A 100 4.45 -21.34 16.61
N ARG A 101 3.68 -20.32 16.96
CA ARG A 101 2.94 -19.49 15.97
C ARG A 101 3.90 -18.78 15.03
N SER A 102 4.98 -18.19 15.56
CA SER A 102 5.97 -17.47 14.77
C SER A 102 6.72 -18.40 13.80
N LYS A 103 7.10 -19.59 14.24
CA LYS A 103 7.73 -20.61 13.38
C LYS A 103 6.78 -21.09 12.26
N ALA A 104 5.49 -21.26 12.56
CA ALA A 104 4.48 -21.60 11.57
C ALA A 104 4.29 -20.47 10.53
N PHE A 105 4.23 -19.22 11.00
CA PHE A 105 4.13 -18.03 10.14
C PHE A 105 5.34 -17.90 9.22
N SER A 106 6.56 -18.17 9.69
CA SER A 106 7.75 -18.15 8.84
C SER A 106 7.60 -19.03 7.61
N ARG A 107 7.11 -20.27 7.79
CA ARG A 107 6.91 -21.23 6.69
C ARG A 107 5.88 -20.76 5.66
N THR A 108 4.76 -20.18 6.11
CA THR A 108 3.69 -19.73 5.23
C THR A 108 4.04 -18.42 4.50
N SER A 109 4.78 -17.52 5.15
CA SER A 109 5.13 -16.20 4.61
C SER A 109 6.22 -16.20 3.57
N ILE A 110 7.05 -17.24 3.51
CA ILE A 110 8.11 -17.41 2.48
C ILE A 110 7.55 -17.93 1.14
N GLY A 111 6.29 -18.40 1.11
CA GLY A 111 5.63 -18.77 -0.16
C GLY A 111 5.72 -20.24 -0.54
N HIS A 112 5.76 -21.13 0.46
CA HIS A 112 5.60 -22.58 0.27
C HIS A 112 4.12 -22.97 0.47
N THR A 113 3.22 -22.53 -0.41
CA THR A 113 1.85 -23.05 -0.44
C THR A 113 1.41 -23.23 -1.88
N GLY A 114 1.62 -24.41 -2.39
CA GLY A 114 1.00 -24.91 -3.62
C GLY A 114 1.55 -26.31 -3.91
N PRO A 115 0.68 -27.35 -3.98
CA PRO A 115 1.10 -28.71 -4.37
C PRO A 115 1.53 -28.80 -5.85
N ASP A 116 1.47 -27.71 -6.61
CA ASP A 116 1.62 -27.69 -8.07
C ASP A 116 2.84 -26.89 -8.59
N ARG A 117 3.93 -26.77 -7.83
CA ARG A 117 5.16 -26.26 -8.42
C ARG A 117 6.08 -27.46 -8.75
N PRO A 118 6.44 -27.68 -10.04
CA PRO A 118 7.43 -28.68 -10.37
C PRO A 118 8.73 -28.35 -9.64
N ALA A 119 9.33 -29.34 -8.99
CA ALA A 119 10.64 -29.25 -8.34
C ALA A 119 11.61 -28.54 -9.30
N ALA A 120 12.32 -27.53 -8.78
CA ALA A 120 13.38 -26.88 -9.55
C ALA A 120 14.38 -27.94 -10.01
N ALA A 121 14.75 -27.90 -11.28
CA ALA A 121 15.56 -28.92 -11.94
C ALA A 121 16.99 -29.06 -11.37
N ASP A 122 17.39 -28.23 -10.40
CA ASP A 122 18.75 -28.15 -9.88
C ASP A 122 18.94 -28.68 -8.44
N GLY A 123 17.92 -29.28 -7.82
CA GLY A 123 18.09 -30.00 -6.56
C GLY A 123 18.55 -29.19 -5.34
N THR A 124 18.53 -27.86 -5.38
CA THR A 124 18.79 -26.97 -4.25
C THR A 124 17.47 -26.34 -3.80
N ASP A 125 16.81 -26.98 -2.82
CA ASP A 125 15.69 -26.40 -2.06
C ASP A 125 16.20 -25.30 -1.10
N GLU A 126 16.99 -24.35 -1.59
CA GLU A 126 17.32 -23.17 -0.80
C GLU A 126 16.13 -22.22 -0.80
N LEU A 127 15.48 -22.15 0.36
CA LEU A 127 14.45 -21.15 0.67
C LEU A 127 15.01 -19.75 0.37
N PRO A 128 14.23 -18.85 -0.23
CA PRO A 128 14.68 -17.46 -0.41
C PRO A 128 14.99 -16.84 0.95
N VAL A 129 16.27 -16.64 1.22
CA VAL A 129 16.79 -16.08 2.47
C VAL A 129 16.55 -14.59 2.44
N ASP A 130 15.75 -14.08 3.38
CA ASP A 130 15.59 -12.65 3.65
C ASP A 130 16.30 -12.27 4.97
N SER A 131 16.33 -10.98 5.30
CA SER A 131 16.97 -10.47 6.53
C SER A 131 16.38 -11.00 7.83
N LEU A 132 15.18 -11.60 7.80
CA LEU A 132 14.47 -12.10 8.97
C LEU A 132 14.60 -13.62 9.14
N THR A 133 15.06 -14.34 8.12
CA THR A 133 15.16 -15.82 8.16
C THR A 133 15.97 -16.29 9.35
N GLY A 134 17.13 -15.65 9.60
CA GLY A 134 17.98 -16.01 10.73
C GLY A 134 17.35 -15.85 12.11
N PHE A 135 16.44 -14.89 12.28
CA PHE A 135 15.66 -14.74 13.52
C PHE A 135 14.68 -15.90 13.69
N PHE A 136 13.92 -16.22 12.65
CA PHE A 136 12.96 -17.32 12.72
C PHE A 136 13.63 -18.70 12.90
N ASP A 137 14.84 -18.88 12.38
CA ASP A 137 15.57 -20.15 12.50
C ASP A 137 16.04 -20.40 13.94
N GLN A 138 16.38 -19.37 14.69
CA GLN A 138 16.77 -19.45 16.10
C GLN A 138 15.62 -19.81 17.04
N ILE A 139 14.35 -19.70 16.60
CA ILE A 139 13.19 -20.00 17.45
C ILE A 139 13.04 -21.51 17.63
N GLU A 140 12.97 -21.94 18.88
CA GLU A 140 12.72 -23.34 19.28
C GLU A 140 11.39 -23.43 20.07
N PRO A 141 10.29 -23.92 19.49
CA PRO A 141 8.99 -23.95 20.15
C PRO A 141 8.87 -24.84 21.38
N LEU A 142 9.86 -25.67 21.70
CA LEU A 142 9.92 -26.58 22.85
C LEU A 142 8.54 -27.20 23.20
N THR A 143 7.85 -27.70 22.16
CA THR A 143 6.46 -28.21 22.28
C THR A 143 6.29 -29.22 23.43
N PRO A 144 7.22 -30.18 23.69
CA PRO A 144 7.06 -31.11 24.79
C PRO A 144 7.01 -30.44 26.16
N LEU A 145 7.80 -29.38 26.39
CA LEU A 145 7.80 -28.60 27.62
C LEU A 145 6.45 -27.87 27.80
N CYS A 146 5.97 -27.21 26.74
CA CYS A 146 4.71 -26.50 26.75
C CYS A 146 3.54 -27.45 27.02
N ASP A 147 3.51 -28.61 26.37
CA ASP A 147 2.46 -29.61 26.53
C ASP A 147 2.45 -30.18 27.96
N GLU A 148 3.63 -30.39 28.59
CA GLU A 148 3.73 -30.88 29.95
C GLU A 148 3.25 -29.84 30.97
N ILE A 149 3.63 -28.54 30.76
CA ILE A 149 3.11 -27.45 31.61
C ILE A 149 1.58 -27.38 31.50
N ARG A 150 1.02 -27.43 30.28
CA ARG A 150 -0.44 -27.37 30.06
C ARG A 150 -1.16 -28.59 30.55
N ARG A 151 -0.53 -29.78 30.53
CA ARG A 151 -1.08 -30.99 31.11
C ARG A 151 -1.27 -30.85 32.64
N CYS A 152 -0.30 -30.22 33.31
CA CYS A 152 -0.31 -30.07 34.75
C CYS A 152 -1.08 -28.85 35.23
N ILE A 153 -1.06 -27.72 34.49
CA ILE A 153 -1.67 -26.46 34.92
C ILE A 153 -2.78 -26.06 33.93
N LEU A 154 -4.04 -26.04 34.44
CA LEU A 154 -5.22 -25.70 33.65
C LEU A 154 -5.47 -24.19 33.60
N SER A 155 -5.31 -23.49 34.74
CA SER A 155 -5.49 -22.04 34.85
C SER A 155 -4.58 -21.50 35.96
N GLU A 156 -4.62 -20.18 36.20
CA GLU A 156 -3.84 -19.52 37.26
C GLU A 156 -4.14 -20.04 38.66
N ASP A 157 -5.35 -20.58 38.89
CA ASP A 157 -5.83 -21.05 40.18
C ASP A 157 -6.00 -22.58 40.25
N GLU A 158 -5.77 -23.30 39.12
CA GLU A 158 -6.13 -24.69 39.03
C GLU A 158 -5.01 -25.55 38.42
N ILE A 159 -4.58 -26.56 39.23
CA ILE A 159 -3.72 -27.66 38.81
C ILE A 159 -4.57 -28.89 38.51
N ALA A 160 -4.29 -29.53 37.38
CA ALA A 160 -5.00 -30.71 36.93
C ALA A 160 -4.94 -31.86 37.99
N ASP A 161 -6.02 -32.58 38.18
CA ASP A 161 -6.02 -33.79 39.01
C ASP A 161 -4.97 -34.81 38.52
N ASP A 162 -4.73 -34.84 37.23
CA ASP A 162 -3.81 -35.74 36.55
C ASP A 162 -2.36 -35.25 36.49
N ALA A 163 -2.06 -34.09 37.11
CA ALA A 163 -0.70 -33.56 37.16
C ALA A 163 0.26 -34.54 37.87
N SER A 164 -0.22 -35.25 38.92
CA SER A 164 0.48 -36.40 39.49
C SER A 164 -0.48 -37.46 39.96
N SER A 165 -0.02 -38.73 40.04
CA SER A 165 -0.79 -39.83 40.61
C SER A 165 -1.11 -39.61 42.08
N THR A 166 -0.19 -38.98 42.81
CA THR A 166 -0.33 -38.62 44.22
C THR A 166 -1.44 -37.59 44.44
N LEU A 167 -1.43 -36.47 43.66
CA LEU A 167 -2.47 -35.43 43.73
C LEU A 167 -3.87 -36.00 43.44
N ARG A 168 -3.98 -36.86 42.43
CA ARG A 168 -5.25 -37.54 42.09
C ARG A 168 -5.74 -38.37 43.27
N SER A 169 -4.85 -39.12 43.93
CA SER A 169 -5.19 -39.93 45.11
C SER A 169 -5.63 -39.05 46.27
N ILE A 170 -4.90 -37.97 46.58
CA ILE A 170 -5.22 -37.02 47.65
C ILE A 170 -6.62 -36.42 47.42
N ARG A 171 -6.87 -35.86 46.20
CA ARG A 171 -8.15 -35.23 45.86
C ARG A 171 -9.32 -36.22 45.88
N LYS A 172 -9.09 -37.46 45.44
CA LYS A 172 -10.07 -38.55 45.57
C LYS A 172 -10.40 -38.81 47.05
N SER A 173 -9.36 -38.88 47.91
CA SER A 173 -9.54 -39.07 49.37
C SER A 173 -10.26 -37.86 49.99
N MET A 174 -9.96 -36.64 49.57
CA MET A 174 -10.63 -35.42 50.05
C MET A 174 -12.12 -35.42 49.67
N ARG A 175 -12.47 -35.79 48.42
CA ARG A 175 -13.88 -35.96 48.03
C ARG A 175 -14.59 -36.98 48.87
N GLY A 176 -14.00 -38.17 49.04
CA GLY A 176 -14.58 -39.21 49.90
C GLY A 176 -14.71 -38.81 51.39
N MET A 177 -13.76 -38.01 51.90
CA MET A 177 -13.81 -37.45 53.24
C MET A 177 -14.91 -36.40 53.37
N ASN A 178 -15.02 -35.51 52.37
CA ASN A 178 -16.10 -34.52 52.33
C ASN A 178 -17.49 -35.17 52.32
N ASP A 179 -17.68 -36.25 51.58
CA ASP A 179 -18.92 -36.97 51.49
C ASP A 179 -19.25 -37.62 52.86
N LYS A 180 -18.24 -38.19 53.56
CA LYS A 180 -18.42 -38.75 54.92
C LYS A 180 -18.80 -37.66 55.90
N ILE A 181 -18.11 -36.51 55.89
CA ILE A 181 -18.43 -35.40 56.80
C ILE A 181 -19.87 -34.92 56.55
N ARG A 182 -20.23 -34.69 55.27
CA ARG A 182 -21.60 -34.26 54.91
C ARG A 182 -22.66 -35.27 55.33
N ALA A 183 -22.43 -36.58 55.10
CA ALA A 183 -23.33 -37.61 55.49
C ALA A 183 -23.57 -37.63 57.07
N GLN A 184 -22.47 -37.50 57.85
CA GLN A 184 -22.52 -37.42 59.24
C GLN A 184 -23.27 -36.17 59.80
N MET A 185 -22.94 -35.02 59.17
CA MET A 185 -23.59 -33.75 59.50
C MET A 185 -25.09 -33.76 59.15
N ASN A 186 -25.44 -34.28 57.97
CA ASN A 186 -26.84 -34.39 57.56
C ASN A 186 -27.62 -35.32 58.42
N SER A 187 -27.01 -36.43 58.91
CA SER A 187 -27.64 -37.32 59.96
C SER A 187 -27.96 -36.52 61.20
N MET A 188 -27.07 -35.64 61.67
CA MET A 188 -27.31 -34.79 62.82
C MET A 188 -28.38 -33.73 62.59
N ILE A 189 -28.41 -33.08 61.39
CA ILE A 189 -29.44 -32.09 61.03
C ILE A 189 -30.83 -32.71 60.93
N ASN A 190 -30.90 -33.96 60.48
CA ASN A 190 -32.17 -34.67 60.26
C ASN A 190 -32.68 -35.31 61.58
N ASN A 191 -31.85 -35.39 62.64
CA ASN A 191 -32.30 -35.84 63.95
C ASN A 191 -33.17 -34.74 64.57
N THR A 192 -34.40 -35.06 64.90
CA THR A 192 -35.40 -34.12 65.45
C THR A 192 -34.93 -33.40 66.71
N THR A 193 -34.23 -34.13 67.63
CA THR A 193 -33.67 -33.53 68.88
C THR A 193 -32.55 -32.54 68.58
N THR A 194 -31.56 -32.91 67.73
CA THR A 194 -30.43 -32.03 67.35
C THR A 194 -30.92 -30.82 66.59
N ARG A 195 -31.88 -31.00 65.70
CA ARG A 195 -32.44 -29.92 64.82
C ARG A 195 -33.08 -28.81 65.64
N SER A 196 -33.69 -29.10 66.80
CA SER A 196 -34.31 -28.11 67.68
C SER A 196 -33.26 -27.17 68.33
N TYR A 197 -32.01 -27.60 68.47
CA TYR A 197 -30.88 -26.83 68.99
C TYR A 197 -30.17 -25.98 67.96
N LEU A 198 -30.38 -26.24 66.60
CA LEU A 198 -29.76 -25.46 65.53
C LEU A 198 -30.52 -24.18 65.36
N GLN A 199 -29.77 -23.11 65.04
CA GLN A 199 -30.30 -21.82 64.55
C GLN A 199 -30.87 -21.99 63.17
N ASP A 200 -30.07 -22.64 62.29
CA ASP A 200 -30.43 -23.01 60.93
C ASP A 200 -29.97 -24.43 60.60
N ALA A 201 -30.80 -25.21 59.89
CA ALA A 201 -30.51 -26.59 59.52
C ALA A 201 -29.56 -26.63 58.26
N VAL A 202 -28.37 -25.99 58.31
CA VAL A 202 -27.39 -25.91 57.27
C VAL A 202 -26.00 -26.31 57.78
N ILE A 203 -25.19 -26.88 56.85
CA ILE A 203 -23.77 -27.13 57.13
C ILE A 203 -23.01 -25.87 56.71
N THR A 204 -22.19 -25.35 57.63
CA THR A 204 -21.34 -24.15 57.33
C THR A 204 -19.88 -24.53 57.46
N MET A 205 -19.00 -23.72 56.91
CA MET A 205 -17.56 -23.84 57.08
C MET A 205 -17.03 -22.60 57.82
N ARG A 206 -16.22 -22.84 58.85
CA ARG A 206 -15.51 -21.80 59.61
C ARG A 206 -14.07 -22.27 59.81
N ASP A 207 -13.12 -21.43 59.58
CA ASP A 207 -11.67 -21.71 59.63
C ASP A 207 -11.26 -23.03 58.94
N GLY A 208 -11.92 -23.31 57.81
CA GLY A 208 -11.66 -24.52 57.03
C GLY A 208 -12.23 -25.81 57.69
N ARG A 209 -13.16 -25.68 58.61
CA ARG A 209 -13.82 -26.80 59.27
C ARG A 209 -15.32 -26.76 59.06
N TYR A 210 -15.93 -27.93 58.94
CA TYR A 210 -17.37 -28.06 58.84
C TYR A 210 -18.02 -27.93 60.21
N CYS A 211 -18.93 -26.99 60.33
CA CYS A 211 -19.62 -26.63 61.59
C CYS A 211 -21.13 -26.56 61.39
N LEU A 212 -21.88 -26.73 62.53
CA LEU A 212 -23.29 -26.46 62.59
C LEU A 212 -23.56 -25.15 63.29
N PRO A 213 -24.51 -24.32 62.84
CA PRO A 213 -24.93 -23.11 63.54
C PRO A 213 -25.90 -23.51 64.66
N VAL A 214 -25.40 -23.40 65.87
CA VAL A 214 -26.14 -23.81 67.10
C VAL A 214 -26.56 -22.54 67.82
N LYS A 215 -27.78 -22.56 68.47
CA LYS A 215 -28.24 -21.49 69.33
C LYS A 215 -27.34 -21.38 70.58
N ALA A 216 -26.92 -20.15 70.92
CA ALA A 216 -26.00 -19.95 72.08
C ALA A 216 -26.49 -20.62 73.40
N GLU A 217 -27.79 -20.62 73.63
CA GLU A 217 -28.46 -21.27 74.78
C GLU A 217 -28.40 -22.79 74.77
N ALA A 218 -28.26 -23.39 73.58
CA ALA A 218 -28.22 -24.83 73.38
C ALA A 218 -26.77 -25.38 73.23
N LYS A 219 -25.72 -24.60 73.52
CA LYS A 219 -24.30 -24.99 73.45
C LYS A 219 -24.00 -26.33 74.14
N SER A 220 -24.58 -26.57 75.32
CA SER A 220 -24.36 -27.81 76.14
C SER A 220 -25.01 -29.05 75.52
N GLN A 221 -25.98 -28.91 74.63
CA GLN A 221 -26.75 -29.98 74.02
C GLN A 221 -26.12 -30.52 72.71
N VAL A 222 -25.22 -29.75 72.11
CA VAL A 222 -24.45 -30.15 70.93
C VAL A 222 -22.97 -30.20 71.33
N PRO A 223 -22.46 -31.34 71.72
CA PRO A 223 -21.07 -31.47 72.15
C PRO A 223 -20.15 -31.31 70.98
N GLY A 224 -19.23 -30.34 71.08
CA GLY A 224 -18.31 -30.01 70.02
C GLY A 224 -17.41 -28.81 70.35
N MET A 225 -16.56 -28.46 69.41
CA MET A 225 -15.66 -27.29 69.48
C MET A 225 -16.30 -26.04 68.81
N VAL A 226 -16.31 -24.93 69.55
CA VAL A 226 -16.77 -23.64 68.99
C VAL A 226 -15.63 -23.03 68.17
N HIS A 227 -15.82 -22.77 66.85
CA HIS A 227 -14.85 -22.14 65.98
C HIS A 227 -15.16 -20.65 65.71
N ASP A 228 -16.46 -20.31 65.81
CA ASP A 228 -16.85 -18.92 65.50
C ASP A 228 -18.18 -18.61 66.18
N GLN A 229 -18.51 -17.33 66.26
CA GLN A 229 -19.74 -16.80 66.82
C GLN A 229 -20.33 -15.71 66.00
N SER A 230 -21.65 -15.65 65.84
CA SER A 230 -22.28 -14.56 65.09
C SER A 230 -22.06 -13.22 65.79
N SER A 231 -22.10 -12.13 65.06
CA SER A 231 -21.90 -10.77 65.56
C SER A 231 -22.88 -10.38 66.68
N SER A 232 -24.08 -10.99 66.76
CA SER A 232 -25.07 -10.81 67.78
C SER A 232 -24.85 -11.73 69.05
N GLY A 233 -23.90 -12.64 68.94
CA GLY A 233 -23.67 -13.65 70.01
C GLY A 233 -24.72 -14.75 70.10
N SER A 234 -25.80 -14.70 69.36
CA SER A 234 -26.92 -15.61 69.41
C SER A 234 -26.68 -16.97 68.76
N THR A 235 -25.69 -17.09 67.89
CA THR A 235 -25.36 -18.34 67.15
C THR A 235 -23.89 -18.68 67.36
N LEU A 236 -23.63 -19.92 67.73
CA LEU A 236 -22.28 -20.50 67.79
C LEU A 236 -22.09 -21.47 66.68
N PHE A 237 -20.96 -21.36 65.95
CA PHE A 237 -20.57 -22.31 64.89
C PHE A 237 -19.76 -23.43 65.57
N ILE A 238 -20.44 -24.56 65.77
CA ILE A 238 -19.86 -25.69 66.50
C ILE A 238 -19.47 -26.79 65.55
N GLU A 239 -18.22 -27.23 65.62
CA GLU A 239 -17.77 -28.51 65.04
C GLU A 239 -18.18 -29.64 65.97
N PRO A 240 -19.14 -30.53 65.61
CA PRO A 240 -19.58 -31.63 66.47
C PRO A 240 -18.42 -32.60 66.67
N LEU A 241 -18.33 -33.16 67.91
CA LEU A 241 -17.33 -34.19 68.25
C LEU A 241 -17.31 -35.35 67.25
N ALA A 242 -18.46 -35.74 66.74
CA ALA A 242 -18.65 -36.84 65.82
C ALA A 242 -17.91 -36.60 64.42
N VAL A 243 -17.55 -35.35 64.10
CA VAL A 243 -16.86 -35.00 62.84
C VAL A 243 -15.48 -34.42 63.06
N VAL A 244 -15.04 -34.18 64.28
CA VAL A 244 -13.72 -33.63 64.61
C VAL A 244 -12.59 -34.39 63.93
N ASN A 245 -12.56 -35.69 64.02
CA ASN A 245 -11.52 -36.54 63.43
C ASN A 245 -11.59 -36.45 61.91
N LEU A 246 -12.77 -36.47 61.32
CA LEU A 246 -12.96 -36.37 59.91
C LEU A 246 -12.49 -34.97 59.37
N ASN A 247 -12.84 -33.94 60.12
CA ASN A 247 -12.32 -32.58 59.80
C ASN A 247 -10.80 -32.49 59.97
N ASN A 248 -10.19 -33.12 60.94
CA ASN A 248 -8.75 -33.19 61.13
C ASN A 248 -8.08 -33.94 59.98
N GLU A 249 -8.63 -35.08 59.56
CA GLU A 249 -8.13 -35.84 58.39
C GLU A 249 -8.30 -35.06 57.11
N TYR A 250 -9.42 -34.36 56.90
CA TYR A 250 -9.64 -33.50 55.75
C TYR A 250 -8.61 -32.34 55.72
N LYS A 251 -8.36 -31.70 56.87
CA LYS A 251 -7.34 -30.64 56.98
C LYS A 251 -5.92 -31.16 56.68
N ALA A 252 -5.61 -32.38 57.17
CA ALA A 252 -4.34 -33.04 56.88
C ALA A 252 -4.20 -33.33 55.34
N LEU A 253 -5.30 -33.70 54.68
CA LEU A 253 -5.31 -33.88 53.22
C LEU A 253 -5.13 -32.56 52.46
N LEU A 254 -5.71 -31.45 52.94
CA LEU A 254 -5.47 -30.10 52.37
C LEU A 254 -4.00 -29.69 52.45
N ILE A 255 -3.33 -29.99 53.57
CA ILE A 255 -1.89 -29.74 53.72
C ILE A 255 -1.10 -30.58 52.73
N LYS A 256 -1.39 -31.89 52.63
CA LYS A 256 -0.75 -32.78 51.65
C LYS A 256 -0.98 -32.37 50.21
N GLU A 257 -2.18 -31.87 49.88
CA GLU A 257 -2.47 -31.34 48.55
C GLU A 257 -1.55 -30.17 48.23
N LYS A 258 -1.38 -29.25 49.21
CA LYS A 258 -0.52 -28.08 49.03
C LYS A 258 0.95 -28.48 48.88
N GLU A 259 1.43 -29.39 49.69
CA GLU A 259 2.80 -29.94 49.60
C GLU A 259 3.02 -30.62 48.25
N GLU A 260 2.05 -31.42 47.77
CA GLU A 260 2.15 -32.10 46.49
C GLU A 260 2.13 -31.12 45.32
N ILE A 261 1.33 -30.04 45.39
CA ILE A 261 1.36 -28.95 44.38
C ILE A 261 2.74 -28.30 44.32
N GLU A 262 3.37 -28.04 45.47
CA GLU A 262 4.74 -27.49 45.52
C GLU A 262 5.76 -28.45 44.83
N VAL A 263 5.61 -29.77 45.04
CA VAL A 263 6.45 -30.79 44.39
C VAL A 263 6.23 -30.76 42.86
N ILE A 264 4.98 -30.68 42.39
CA ILE A 264 4.65 -30.60 40.96
C ILE A 264 5.28 -29.35 40.35
N LEU A 265 5.14 -28.18 40.99
CA LEU A 265 5.72 -26.92 40.53
C LEU A 265 7.25 -26.98 40.51
N ALA A 266 7.87 -27.60 41.53
CA ALA A 266 9.32 -27.81 41.55
C ALA A 266 9.81 -28.70 40.40
N ASN A 267 9.08 -29.80 40.10
CA ASN A 267 9.41 -30.68 38.98
C ASN A 267 9.30 -29.97 37.62
N LEU A 268 8.22 -29.19 37.41
CA LEU A 268 8.04 -28.39 36.19
C LEU A 268 9.11 -27.31 36.10
N SER A 269 9.49 -26.68 37.20
CA SER A 269 10.57 -25.67 37.25
C SER A 269 11.92 -26.28 36.89
N ASN A 270 12.26 -27.47 37.43
CA ASN A 270 13.48 -28.18 37.06
C ASN A 270 13.54 -28.60 35.59
N LEU A 271 12.38 -29.04 35.06
CA LEU A 271 12.28 -29.34 33.62
C LEU A 271 12.50 -28.08 32.80
N THR A 272 11.89 -26.94 33.17
CA THR A 272 12.02 -25.64 32.53
C THR A 272 13.46 -25.11 32.59
N ALA A 273 14.14 -25.30 33.74
CA ALA A 273 15.53 -24.90 33.96
C ALA A 273 16.48 -25.52 32.94
N GLY A 274 16.23 -26.78 32.52
CA GLY A 274 17.00 -27.46 31.47
C GLY A 274 16.99 -26.76 30.12
N TYR A 275 16.02 -25.87 29.88
CA TYR A 275 15.85 -25.13 28.64
C TYR A 275 16.06 -23.61 28.78
N SER A 276 16.67 -23.14 29.88
CA SER A 276 16.79 -21.70 30.18
C SER A 276 17.46 -20.92 29.08
N MET A 277 18.50 -21.46 28.42
CA MET A 277 19.21 -20.79 27.33
C MET A 277 18.31 -20.62 26.10
N GLN A 278 17.57 -21.66 25.72
CA GLN A 278 16.63 -21.63 24.59
C GLN A 278 15.49 -20.66 24.86
N LEU A 279 14.91 -20.66 26.05
CA LEU A 279 13.87 -19.74 26.47
C LEU A 279 14.32 -18.29 26.45
N HIS A 280 15.57 -18.03 26.87
CA HIS A 280 16.16 -16.69 26.81
C HIS A 280 16.34 -16.24 25.34
N THR A 281 16.82 -17.14 24.46
CA THR A 281 16.96 -16.88 23.03
C THR A 281 15.61 -16.60 22.39
N ASP A 282 14.61 -17.47 22.65
CA ASP A 282 13.26 -17.30 22.10
C ASP A 282 12.65 -15.96 22.53
N TYR A 283 12.78 -15.59 23.81
CA TYR A 283 12.27 -14.31 24.32
C TYR A 283 12.90 -13.12 23.60
N ASN A 284 14.24 -13.11 23.44
CA ASN A 284 14.94 -12.01 22.78
C ASN A 284 14.57 -11.92 21.30
N VAL A 285 14.57 -13.07 20.61
CA VAL A 285 14.22 -13.13 19.16
C VAL A 285 12.77 -12.73 18.90
N LEU A 286 11.83 -13.23 19.72
CA LEU A 286 10.42 -12.87 19.56
C LEU A 286 10.17 -11.39 19.86
N THR A 287 10.86 -10.83 20.86
CA THR A 287 10.79 -9.38 21.15
C THR A 287 11.37 -8.54 20.00
N GLU A 288 12.48 -8.98 19.40
CA GLU A 288 13.06 -8.34 18.23
C GLU A 288 12.11 -8.39 17.03
N LEU A 289 11.56 -9.55 16.74
CA LEU A 289 10.58 -9.72 15.67
C LEU A 289 9.32 -8.87 15.92
N ASP A 290 8.79 -8.83 17.14
CA ASP A 290 7.65 -7.99 17.48
C ASP A 290 7.93 -6.52 17.17
N PHE A 291 9.13 -6.01 17.52
CA PHE A 291 9.56 -4.65 17.20
C PHE A 291 9.66 -4.41 15.68
N ILE A 292 10.27 -5.35 14.93
CA ILE A 292 10.40 -5.22 13.47
C ILE A 292 9.03 -5.27 12.79
N PHE A 293 8.17 -6.20 13.20
CA PHE A 293 6.82 -6.32 12.65
C PHE A 293 5.91 -5.16 13.05
N ALA A 294 6.13 -4.54 14.22
CA ALA A 294 5.45 -3.31 14.60
C ALA A 294 5.77 -2.17 13.61
N LYS A 295 7.04 -2.00 13.20
CA LYS A 295 7.42 -1.03 12.15
C LYS A 295 6.73 -1.32 10.83
N ALA A 296 6.68 -2.58 10.41
CA ALA A 296 6.01 -2.99 9.17
C ALA A 296 4.48 -2.78 9.23
N ALA A 297 3.84 -3.15 10.34
CA ALA A 297 2.41 -2.94 10.54
C ALA A 297 2.05 -1.44 10.57
N PHE A 298 2.87 -0.62 11.23
CA PHE A 298 2.71 0.83 11.22
C PHE A 298 2.85 1.40 9.81
N ALA A 299 3.85 0.95 9.02
CA ALA A 299 4.02 1.36 7.62
C ALA A 299 2.79 1.05 6.74
N GLN A 300 2.08 -0.05 6.99
CA GLN A 300 0.83 -0.37 6.28
C GLN A 300 -0.27 0.68 6.50
N THR A 301 -0.32 1.33 7.66
CA THR A 301 -1.40 2.29 8.00
C THR A 301 -1.42 3.52 7.09
N TYR A 302 -0.26 3.89 6.52
CA TYR A 302 -0.10 5.06 5.65
C TYR A 302 0.54 4.72 4.30
N ASN A 303 0.58 3.43 3.91
CA ASN A 303 1.21 2.96 2.68
C ASN A 303 2.67 3.41 2.55
N GLY A 304 3.44 3.20 3.62
CA GLY A 304 4.84 3.61 3.71
C GLY A 304 5.73 2.83 2.75
N VAL A 305 6.72 3.52 2.18
CA VAL A 305 7.75 2.94 1.30
C VAL A 305 9.13 3.12 1.91
N ALA A 306 10.04 2.20 1.61
CA ALA A 306 11.45 2.33 1.99
C ALA A 306 12.12 3.42 1.12
N PRO A 307 12.65 4.53 1.70
CA PRO A 307 13.46 5.46 0.96
C PRO A 307 14.85 4.88 0.69
N THR A 308 15.52 5.41 -0.35
CA THR A 308 16.96 5.17 -0.57
C THR A 308 17.77 6.21 0.20
N PHE A 309 18.94 5.82 0.70
CA PHE A 309 19.79 6.72 1.48
C PHE A 309 21.07 7.08 0.75
N ASN A 310 21.56 8.31 0.97
CA ASN A 310 22.83 8.81 0.50
C ASN A 310 23.57 9.54 1.62
N THR A 311 24.90 9.67 1.47
CA THR A 311 25.77 10.41 2.38
C THR A 311 26.03 11.85 1.94
N ASP A 312 25.57 12.23 0.75
CA ASP A 312 25.79 13.54 0.13
C ASP A 312 24.79 14.59 0.63
N GLY A 313 23.88 14.21 1.51
CA GLY A 313 22.84 15.09 2.05
C GLY A 313 21.77 15.49 1.01
N ARG A 314 21.55 14.68 -0.04
CA ARG A 314 20.50 14.91 -1.01
C ARG A 314 19.16 14.44 -0.47
N ILE A 315 18.15 15.26 -0.61
CA ILE A 315 16.75 14.96 -0.33
C ILE A 315 15.98 15.04 -1.64
N ASN A 316 15.26 13.99 -2.03
CA ASN A 316 14.34 13.98 -3.16
C ASN A 316 13.09 13.17 -2.77
N ILE A 317 12.17 13.84 -2.09
CA ILE A 317 10.90 13.25 -1.64
C ILE A 317 9.86 13.45 -2.74
N LYS A 318 9.27 12.35 -3.21
CA LYS A 318 8.20 12.35 -4.22
C LYS A 318 6.87 12.01 -3.57
N LYS A 319 5.89 12.88 -3.74
CA LYS A 319 4.53 12.76 -3.18
C LYS A 319 4.55 12.46 -1.67
N GLY A 320 5.44 13.14 -0.94
CA GLY A 320 5.55 13.01 0.52
C GLY A 320 4.30 13.53 1.21
N ARG A 321 3.79 12.79 2.20
CA ARG A 321 2.63 13.17 3.01
C ARG A 321 3.02 13.26 4.46
N HIS A 322 2.43 14.18 5.19
CA HIS A 322 2.64 14.26 6.63
C HIS A 322 1.87 13.13 7.34
N PRO A 323 2.54 12.20 8.05
CA PRO A 323 1.90 10.97 8.57
C PRO A 323 0.89 11.19 9.69
N LEU A 324 0.86 12.38 10.30
CA LEU A 324 -0.08 12.73 11.36
C LEU A 324 -1.35 13.39 10.83
N LEU A 325 -1.39 13.76 9.55
CA LEU A 325 -2.58 14.34 8.90
C LEU A 325 -3.50 13.23 8.36
N ASP A 326 -4.77 13.56 8.19
CA ASP A 326 -5.76 12.65 7.59
C ASP A 326 -5.33 12.25 6.17
N ALA A 327 -5.13 10.96 5.94
CA ALA A 327 -4.67 10.40 4.67
C ALA A 327 -5.56 10.77 3.47
N LYS A 328 -6.85 11.08 3.70
CA LYS A 328 -7.81 11.48 2.65
C LYS A 328 -7.73 12.96 2.29
N LYS A 329 -7.23 13.79 3.20
CA LYS A 329 -7.19 15.24 3.05
C LYS A 329 -5.79 15.79 2.80
N VAL A 330 -4.75 15.04 3.21
CA VAL A 330 -3.36 15.47 3.06
C VAL A 330 -2.97 15.55 1.59
N VAL A 331 -2.51 16.71 1.17
CA VAL A 331 -1.98 16.92 -0.19
C VAL A 331 -0.51 16.49 -0.20
N PRO A 332 -0.11 15.63 -1.14
CA PRO A 332 1.29 15.22 -1.27
C PRO A 332 2.17 16.36 -1.80
N ILE A 333 3.37 16.48 -1.26
CA ILE A 333 4.36 17.45 -1.70
C ILE A 333 5.56 16.76 -2.33
N ASP A 334 6.14 17.41 -3.36
CA ASP A 334 7.40 17.02 -3.96
C ASP A 334 8.48 17.99 -3.48
N VAL A 335 9.57 17.46 -2.90
CA VAL A 335 10.66 18.28 -2.35
C VAL A 335 12.00 17.74 -2.80
N ARG A 336 12.85 18.62 -3.32
CA ARG A 336 14.26 18.33 -3.63
C ARG A 336 15.16 19.35 -2.96
N LEU A 337 16.30 18.88 -2.47
CA LEU A 337 17.33 19.72 -1.81
C LEU A 337 18.66 18.97 -1.84
N GLY A 338 19.75 19.68 -2.01
CA GLY A 338 21.11 19.13 -1.93
C GLY A 338 21.71 18.63 -3.24
N GLU A 339 21.03 18.80 -4.38
CA GLU A 339 21.54 18.49 -5.72
C GLU A 339 21.95 19.79 -6.43
N ASP A 340 21.01 20.54 -6.98
CA ASP A 340 21.28 21.82 -7.66
C ASP A 340 21.44 22.99 -6.70
N PHE A 341 20.81 22.91 -5.54
CA PHE A 341 20.82 23.93 -4.50
C PHE A 341 20.80 23.29 -3.11
N THR A 342 21.40 24.01 -2.14
CA THR A 342 21.49 23.59 -0.73
C THR A 342 20.55 24.36 0.19
N LEU A 343 20.01 25.48 -0.29
CA LEU A 343 19.05 26.30 0.42
C LEU A 343 17.75 26.42 -0.37
N LEU A 344 16.62 26.20 0.30
CA LEU A 344 15.28 26.35 -0.27
C LEU A 344 14.51 27.40 0.54
N ILE A 345 14.12 28.51 -0.10
CA ILE A 345 13.36 29.60 0.52
C ILE A 345 11.91 29.50 0.10
N ILE A 346 11.02 29.21 1.04
CA ILE A 346 9.60 28.98 0.81
C ILE A 346 8.82 30.24 1.15
N THR A 347 8.10 30.79 0.17
CA THR A 347 7.28 31.99 0.31
C THR A 347 5.78 31.69 0.11
N GLY A 348 4.91 32.63 0.43
CA GLY A 348 3.47 32.47 0.28
C GLY A 348 2.69 32.77 1.57
N PRO A 349 1.36 32.66 1.58
CA PRO A 349 0.54 32.92 2.76
C PRO A 349 0.76 31.90 3.88
N ASN A 350 0.52 32.27 5.14
CA ASN A 350 0.69 31.35 6.30
C ASN A 350 -0.23 30.17 6.23
N THR A 351 -1.42 30.34 5.71
CA THR A 351 -2.42 29.27 5.50
C THR A 351 -2.04 28.28 4.39
N GLY A 352 -1.01 28.59 3.58
CA GLY A 352 -0.58 27.79 2.43
C GLY A 352 0.09 26.46 2.73
N GLY A 353 0.43 26.17 3.98
CA GLY A 353 1.08 24.90 4.38
C GLY A 353 2.61 24.97 4.47
N LYS A 354 3.23 26.15 4.52
CA LYS A 354 4.69 26.35 4.65
C LYS A 354 5.29 25.58 5.82
N THR A 355 4.77 25.79 7.03
CA THR A 355 5.19 25.10 8.27
C THR A 355 5.01 23.58 8.17
N VAL A 356 3.90 23.13 7.56
CA VAL A 356 3.63 21.70 7.36
C VAL A 356 4.65 21.08 6.41
N SER A 357 5.05 21.81 5.36
CA SER A 357 6.08 21.33 4.43
C SER A 357 7.44 21.15 5.12
N LEU A 358 7.87 22.12 5.96
CA LEU A 358 9.09 22.01 6.78
C LEU A 358 9.01 20.79 7.72
N LYS A 359 7.92 20.69 8.50
CA LYS A 359 7.70 19.56 9.42
C LYS A 359 7.68 18.24 8.69
N THR A 360 7.07 18.18 7.49
CA THR A 360 7.02 16.94 6.69
C THR A 360 8.44 16.48 6.34
N VAL A 361 9.26 17.35 5.75
CA VAL A 361 10.64 16.98 5.37
C VAL A 361 11.47 16.56 6.59
N GLY A 362 11.44 17.32 7.67
CA GLY A 362 12.16 16.98 8.90
C GLY A 362 11.70 15.65 9.48
N LEU A 363 10.39 15.45 9.60
CA LEU A 363 9.82 14.25 10.19
C LEU A 363 10.10 12.99 9.34
N LEU A 364 9.95 13.09 8.00
CA LEU A 364 10.24 11.96 7.10
C LEU A 364 11.73 11.59 7.12
N THR A 365 12.61 12.57 7.26
CA THR A 365 14.06 12.34 7.44
C THR A 365 14.33 11.58 8.75
N LEU A 366 13.76 12.03 9.87
CA LEU A 366 13.91 11.34 11.16
C LEU A 366 13.33 9.92 11.13
N MET A 367 12.15 9.74 10.56
CA MET A 367 11.52 8.43 10.39
C MET A 367 12.39 7.49 9.56
N GLY A 368 12.87 7.97 8.42
CA GLY A 368 13.73 7.19 7.53
C GLY A 368 15.01 6.74 8.23
N GLN A 369 15.73 7.64 8.91
CA GLN A 369 16.95 7.32 9.66
C GLN A 369 16.70 6.37 10.85
N ALA A 370 15.47 6.28 11.36
CA ALA A 370 15.08 5.32 12.39
C ALA A 370 14.68 3.93 11.83
N GLY A 371 14.81 3.71 10.53
CA GLY A 371 14.40 2.45 9.89
C GLY A 371 12.89 2.31 9.70
N LEU A 372 12.14 3.42 9.78
CA LEU A 372 10.72 3.46 9.46
C LEU A 372 10.54 3.77 7.97
N HIS A 373 9.59 3.12 7.33
CA HIS A 373 9.14 3.50 6.00
C HIS A 373 8.44 4.86 6.04
N ILE A 374 8.49 5.61 4.96
CA ILE A 374 7.91 6.95 4.87
C ILE A 374 6.68 6.99 3.97
N PRO A 375 5.65 7.81 4.27
CA PRO A 375 4.49 8.02 3.41
C PRO A 375 4.85 8.88 2.18
N ALA A 376 5.52 8.26 1.22
CA ALA A 376 5.98 8.90 -0.02
C ALA A 376 5.82 7.93 -1.21
N SER A 377 6.17 8.37 -2.42
CA SER A 377 6.25 7.47 -3.58
C SER A 377 7.57 6.70 -3.59
N GLU A 378 7.57 5.55 -4.24
CA GLU A 378 8.79 4.79 -4.55
C GLU A 378 9.85 5.68 -5.20
N ARG A 379 11.13 5.33 -5.00
CA ARG A 379 12.29 6.11 -5.46
C ARG A 379 12.41 7.49 -4.80
N SER A 380 11.85 7.69 -3.61
CA SER A 380 12.20 8.81 -2.77
C SER A 380 13.58 8.57 -2.15
N GLU A 381 14.39 9.63 -2.10
CA GLU A 381 15.77 9.59 -1.60
C GLU A 381 15.91 10.55 -0.41
N LEU A 382 16.61 10.12 0.63
CA LEU A 382 16.91 10.90 1.82
C LEU A 382 18.41 10.96 2.08
N GLY A 383 18.90 12.14 2.46
CA GLY A 383 20.24 12.30 3.00
C GLY A 383 20.31 11.82 4.43
N ILE A 384 21.49 11.34 4.85
CA ILE A 384 21.78 11.03 6.24
C ILE A 384 22.36 12.29 6.90
N PHE A 385 21.70 12.76 7.95
CA PHE A 385 22.10 13.92 8.71
C PHE A 385 22.52 13.51 10.12
N GLU A 386 23.64 14.07 10.59
CA GLU A 386 24.10 13.90 11.97
C GLU A 386 23.22 14.69 12.93
N GLU A 387 22.85 15.92 12.53
CA GLU A 387 21.98 16.79 13.29
C GLU A 387 20.87 17.35 12.39
N VAL A 388 19.66 17.36 12.94
CA VAL A 388 18.53 18.08 12.38
C VAL A 388 18.21 19.22 13.36
N PHE A 389 18.18 20.44 12.85
CA PHE A 389 17.81 21.62 13.62
C PHE A 389 16.47 22.15 13.15
N ALA A 390 15.64 22.58 14.09
CA ALA A 390 14.35 23.18 13.79
C ALA A 390 14.11 24.40 14.66
N ASP A 391 13.77 25.50 14.02
CA ASP A 391 13.22 26.70 14.64
C ASP A 391 11.83 26.90 14.04
N ILE A 392 10.86 26.17 14.58
CA ILE A 392 9.47 26.06 14.09
C ILE A 392 8.52 26.21 15.26
N GLY A 393 7.54 27.10 15.14
CA GLY A 393 6.44 27.26 16.08
C GLY A 393 6.43 28.60 16.80
N ASP A 394 5.23 29.10 17.08
CA ASP A 394 4.97 30.25 17.96
C ASP A 394 5.17 29.80 19.41
N GLU A 395 6.16 30.34 20.08
CA GLU A 395 6.24 30.25 21.53
C GLU A 395 5.22 31.21 22.17
N GLN A 396 3.91 31.01 21.89
CA GLN A 396 2.82 31.72 22.56
C GLN A 396 2.54 31.17 23.96
N SER A 397 3.56 30.72 24.68
CA SER A 397 3.42 30.41 26.09
C SER A 397 3.52 31.71 26.87
N ILE A 398 2.43 32.09 27.52
CA ILE A 398 2.29 33.26 28.40
C ILE A 398 3.37 33.28 29.51
N GLU A 399 4.07 32.19 29.73
CA GLU A 399 5.09 32.03 30.80
C GLU A 399 6.51 32.49 30.42
N GLN A 400 6.80 32.78 29.15
CA GLN A 400 8.13 33.29 28.73
C GLN A 400 8.02 34.72 28.23
N SER A 401 8.42 35.66 29.09
CA SER A 401 8.40 37.12 28.91
C SER A 401 9.45 37.67 27.92
N LEU A 402 10.14 36.82 27.16
CA LEU A 402 11.06 37.25 26.11
C LEU A 402 10.25 37.49 24.83
N SER A 403 10.52 38.57 24.11
CA SER A 403 9.88 38.81 22.82
C SER A 403 10.12 37.60 21.88
N THR A 404 9.14 37.28 21.06
CA THR A 404 9.19 36.15 20.07
C THR A 404 10.51 36.22 19.27
N PHE A 405 10.92 37.39 18.83
CA PHE A 405 12.19 37.62 18.12
C PHE A 405 13.42 37.18 18.91
N SER A 406 13.49 37.53 20.21
CA SER A 406 14.66 37.18 21.05
C SER A 406 14.79 35.67 21.26
N SER A 407 13.69 34.95 21.41
CA SER A 407 13.72 33.49 21.56
C SER A 407 14.18 32.79 20.28
N HIS A 408 13.69 33.21 19.10
CA HIS A 408 14.17 32.74 17.81
C HIS A 408 15.66 33.02 17.62
N MET A 409 16.12 34.25 17.91
CA MET A 409 17.55 34.61 17.79
C MET A 409 18.45 33.78 18.72
N THR A 410 18.02 33.51 19.93
CA THR A 410 18.76 32.65 20.86
C THR A 410 18.88 31.21 20.29
N ASN A 411 17.82 30.68 19.74
CA ASN A 411 17.84 29.35 19.12
C ASN A 411 18.71 29.33 17.85
N ILE A 412 18.58 30.33 16.97
CA ILE A 412 19.40 30.50 15.77
C ILE A 412 20.90 30.61 16.12
N THR A 413 21.26 31.40 17.15
CA THR A 413 22.65 31.52 17.62
C THR A 413 23.19 30.16 18.06
N ARG A 414 22.39 29.36 18.77
CA ARG A 414 22.78 28.01 19.18
C ARG A 414 22.96 27.11 17.95
N ILE A 415 22.02 27.14 16.97
CA ILE A 415 22.12 26.38 15.72
C ILE A 415 23.43 26.73 15.00
N LEU A 416 23.71 28.03 14.79
CA LEU A 416 24.92 28.49 14.10
C LEU A 416 26.21 28.04 14.78
N SER A 417 26.20 27.80 16.10
CA SER A 417 27.37 27.29 16.84
C SER A 417 27.59 25.78 16.68
N GLN A 418 26.62 25.02 16.23
CA GLN A 418 26.63 23.53 16.17
C GLN A 418 26.52 22.97 14.76
N VAL A 419 26.04 23.77 13.80
CA VAL A 419 25.78 23.35 12.43
C VAL A 419 27.07 23.00 11.68
N ASN A 420 26.99 21.94 10.86
CA ASN A 420 28.05 21.49 9.94
C ASN A 420 27.45 21.14 8.56
N ASP A 421 28.26 20.62 7.64
CA ASP A 421 27.87 20.20 6.29
C ASP A 421 26.94 18.97 6.25
N ARG A 422 26.86 18.24 7.39
CA ARG A 422 25.95 17.07 7.57
C ARG A 422 24.72 17.42 8.40
N SER A 423 24.33 18.69 8.39
CA SER A 423 23.17 19.19 9.14
C SER A 423 22.01 19.56 8.21
N LEU A 424 20.78 19.25 8.65
CA LEU A 424 19.54 19.75 8.07
C LEU A 424 18.97 20.84 8.99
N VAL A 425 18.72 22.03 8.45
CA VAL A 425 18.23 23.19 9.20
C VAL A 425 16.86 23.62 8.65
N LEU A 426 15.89 23.75 9.53
CA LEU A 426 14.50 24.08 9.20
C LEU A 426 14.10 25.34 9.97
N PHE A 427 13.87 26.44 9.26
CA PHE A 427 13.44 27.71 9.83
C PHE A 427 12.01 28.06 9.40
N ASP A 428 11.15 28.33 10.36
CA ASP A 428 9.83 28.87 10.08
C ASP A 428 9.80 30.36 10.41
N GLU A 429 9.32 31.19 9.47
CA GLU A 429 9.27 32.64 9.58
C GLU A 429 10.60 33.30 10.01
N LEU A 430 11.68 32.97 9.30
CA LEU A 430 13.03 33.36 9.66
C LEU A 430 13.17 34.89 9.90
N CYS A 431 13.62 35.28 11.10
CA CYS A 431 13.79 36.65 11.58
C CYS A 431 12.50 37.49 11.61
N ALA A 432 11.32 36.90 11.67
CA ALA A 432 10.06 37.62 11.87
C ALA A 432 10.00 38.27 13.27
N GLY A 433 9.16 39.29 13.43
CA GLY A 433 8.92 39.95 14.71
C GLY A 433 9.83 41.13 15.03
N THR A 434 10.60 41.64 14.06
CA THR A 434 11.42 42.90 14.15
C THR A 434 11.10 43.82 12.96
N ASP A 435 11.81 44.92 12.81
CA ASP A 435 11.72 45.78 11.62
C ASP A 435 11.95 44.94 10.34
N PRO A 436 11.08 45.01 9.32
CA PRO A 436 11.20 44.20 8.13
C PRO A 436 12.53 44.33 7.41
N THR A 437 13.11 45.53 7.35
CA THR A 437 14.39 45.77 6.66
C THR A 437 15.56 45.12 7.41
N GLU A 438 15.55 45.26 8.74
CA GLU A 438 16.59 44.65 9.61
C GLU A 438 16.42 43.13 9.63
N GLY A 439 15.18 42.63 9.73
CA GLY A 439 14.85 41.19 9.70
C GLY A 439 15.29 40.53 8.40
N ALA A 440 15.05 41.15 7.28
CA ALA A 440 15.47 40.64 5.96
C ALA A 440 17.00 40.61 5.82
N ALA A 441 17.70 41.67 6.26
CA ALA A 441 19.16 41.74 6.21
C ALA A 441 19.81 40.65 7.09
N LEU A 442 19.28 40.44 8.31
CA LEU A 442 19.72 39.38 9.22
C LEU A 442 19.48 37.99 8.62
N ALA A 443 18.29 37.75 8.07
CA ALA A 443 17.95 36.47 7.47
C ALA A 443 18.88 36.12 6.29
N ILE A 444 19.16 37.08 5.40
CA ILE A 444 20.11 36.90 4.27
C ILE A 444 21.52 36.57 4.81
N SER A 445 21.95 37.25 5.84
CA SER A 445 23.30 37.05 6.45
C SER A 445 23.40 35.66 7.10
N ILE A 446 22.37 35.22 7.82
CA ILE A 446 22.29 33.89 8.45
C ILE A 446 22.27 32.77 7.37
N LEU A 447 21.44 32.91 6.34
CA LEU A 447 21.35 31.94 5.24
C LEU A 447 22.68 31.87 4.46
N SER A 448 23.32 32.99 4.19
CA SER A 448 24.63 33.05 3.55
C SER A 448 25.71 32.35 4.38
N LYS A 449 25.67 32.48 5.71
CA LYS A 449 26.59 31.78 6.61
C LYS A 449 26.35 30.27 6.63
N LEU A 450 25.09 29.83 6.67
CA LEU A 450 24.74 28.40 6.61
C LEU A 450 25.12 27.76 5.28
N LYS A 451 25.00 28.52 4.18
CA LYS A 451 25.49 28.10 2.87
C LYS A 451 26.99 27.84 2.86
N LEU A 452 27.79 28.76 3.50
CA LEU A 452 29.24 28.56 3.64
C LEU A 452 29.58 27.31 4.46
N TYR A 453 28.77 26.95 5.44
CA TYR A 453 28.94 25.71 6.21
C TYR A 453 28.53 24.45 5.44
N GLY A 454 27.90 24.57 4.27
CA GLY A 454 27.46 23.45 3.48
C GLY A 454 26.21 22.75 4.01
N ALA A 455 25.51 23.32 4.99
CA ALA A 455 24.28 22.76 5.54
C ALA A 455 23.15 22.74 4.52
N ARG A 456 22.21 21.79 4.66
CA ARG A 456 20.95 21.79 3.93
C ARG A 456 19.92 22.60 4.70
N VAL A 457 19.34 23.61 4.04
CA VAL A 457 18.46 24.56 4.74
C VAL A 457 17.15 24.69 4.00
N MET A 458 16.04 24.62 4.75
CA MET A 458 14.74 25.07 4.30
C MET A 458 14.26 26.19 5.22
N ALA A 459 13.90 27.31 4.64
CA ALA A 459 13.42 28.46 5.40
C ALA A 459 12.13 29.01 4.82
N THR A 460 11.18 29.36 5.69
CA THR A 460 9.98 30.10 5.26
C THR A 460 10.14 31.57 5.59
N THR A 461 9.57 32.43 4.79
CA THR A 461 9.63 33.87 4.98
C THR A 461 8.49 34.61 4.30
N HIS A 462 8.25 35.85 4.76
CA HIS A 462 7.38 36.84 4.12
C HIS A 462 8.15 37.98 3.45
N TYR A 463 9.49 38.04 3.60
CA TYR A 463 10.31 39.13 3.09
C TYR A 463 10.54 39.00 1.57
N SER A 464 10.25 40.06 0.82
CA SER A 464 10.45 40.10 -0.64
C SER A 464 11.97 40.09 -0.99
N GLU A 465 12.83 40.64 -0.13
CA GLU A 465 14.28 40.66 -0.30
C GLU A 465 14.89 39.25 -0.35
N LEU A 466 14.32 38.30 0.38
CA LEU A 466 14.78 36.91 0.34
C LEU A 466 14.39 36.22 -0.98
N LYS A 467 13.29 36.61 -1.62
CA LYS A 467 12.94 36.13 -2.98
C LYS A 467 14.01 36.59 -3.99
N VAL A 468 14.43 37.84 -3.90
CA VAL A 468 15.49 38.40 -4.74
C VAL A 468 16.83 37.73 -4.45
N PHE A 469 17.15 37.54 -3.18
CA PHE A 469 18.40 36.87 -2.76
C PHE A 469 18.47 35.44 -3.38
N ALA A 470 17.39 34.68 -3.40
CA ALA A 470 17.38 33.37 -3.99
C ALA A 470 17.54 33.39 -5.53
N LEU A 471 16.97 34.39 -6.21
CA LEU A 471 17.15 34.57 -7.65
C LEU A 471 18.59 34.96 -8.07
N GLN A 472 19.30 35.69 -7.20
CA GLN A 472 20.63 36.21 -7.49
C GLN A 472 21.78 35.32 -6.99
N THR A 473 21.49 34.38 -6.10
CA THR A 473 22.50 33.58 -5.42
C THR A 473 22.52 32.15 -5.88
N SER A 474 23.56 31.71 -6.59
CA SER A 474 23.73 30.31 -6.99
C SER A 474 23.63 29.36 -5.80
N GLY A 475 22.97 28.21 -5.94
CA GLY A 475 22.77 27.22 -4.89
C GLY A 475 21.71 27.58 -3.84
N VAL A 476 20.93 28.65 -4.08
CA VAL A 476 19.72 29.03 -3.35
C VAL A 476 18.55 28.99 -4.31
N GLU A 477 17.43 28.39 -3.92
CA GLU A 477 16.25 28.27 -4.76
C GLU A 477 15.00 28.79 -4.06
N ASN A 478 14.10 29.37 -4.84
CA ASN A 478 12.78 29.78 -4.36
C ASN A 478 11.78 28.62 -4.42
N ALA A 479 10.83 28.64 -3.51
CA ALA A 479 9.63 27.82 -3.60
C ALA A 479 8.41 28.61 -3.13
N CYS A 480 7.22 28.23 -3.59
CA CYS A 480 5.98 28.76 -3.07
C CYS A 480 4.98 27.65 -2.72
N CYS A 481 4.15 27.92 -1.70
CA CYS A 481 2.93 27.15 -1.49
C CYS A 481 1.83 27.72 -2.37
N GLU A 482 1.32 26.91 -3.30
CA GLU A 482 0.29 27.31 -4.24
C GLU A 482 -1.00 27.71 -3.51
N PHE A 483 -1.58 28.83 -3.92
CA PHE A 483 -2.83 29.34 -3.37
C PHE A 483 -3.81 29.65 -4.50
N ASP A 484 -4.99 29.05 -4.45
CA ASP A 484 -6.04 29.34 -5.42
C ASP A 484 -6.80 30.60 -5.05
N VAL A 485 -6.60 31.64 -5.84
CA VAL A 485 -7.25 32.95 -5.66
C VAL A 485 -8.75 32.90 -6.01
N GLU A 486 -9.17 31.95 -6.86
CA GLU A 486 -10.60 31.84 -7.23
C GLU A 486 -11.43 31.24 -6.09
N SER A 487 -10.94 30.18 -5.46
CA SER A 487 -11.62 29.54 -4.33
C SER A 487 -11.25 30.13 -2.96
N LEU A 488 -10.26 31.03 -2.87
CA LEU A 488 -9.64 31.54 -1.64
C LEU A 488 -9.12 30.43 -0.72
N SER A 489 -8.65 29.35 -1.30
CA SER A 489 -8.21 28.18 -0.54
C SER A 489 -6.77 27.82 -0.91
N PRO A 490 -5.97 27.36 0.08
CA PRO A 490 -4.67 26.79 -0.22
C PRO A 490 -4.82 25.45 -0.94
N THR A 491 -4.05 25.23 -1.98
CA THR A 491 -3.95 23.92 -2.63
C THR A 491 -2.97 22.99 -1.89
N TYR A 492 -2.15 23.56 -0.98
CA TYR A 492 -1.08 22.88 -0.22
C TYR A 492 0.03 22.26 -1.08
N ARG A 493 0.09 22.56 -2.37
CA ARG A 493 1.16 22.09 -3.25
C ARG A 493 2.38 23.00 -3.09
N LEU A 494 3.56 22.37 -3.03
CA LEU A 494 4.84 23.09 -3.01
C LEU A 494 5.41 23.13 -4.43
N LEU A 495 5.63 24.34 -4.96
CA LEU A 495 6.19 24.60 -6.28
C LEU A 495 7.62 25.13 -6.11
N ILE A 496 8.63 24.36 -6.52
CA ILE A 496 10.04 24.73 -6.43
C ILE A 496 10.46 25.43 -7.72
N GLY A 497 11.28 26.47 -7.60
CA GLY A 497 11.75 27.30 -8.71
C GLY A 497 10.90 28.54 -8.97
N ILE A 498 9.91 28.80 -8.11
CA ILE A 498 9.01 29.96 -8.24
C ILE A 498 8.93 30.69 -6.90
N PRO A 499 9.18 31.98 -6.84
CA PRO A 499 8.87 32.80 -5.68
C PRO A 499 7.35 33.02 -5.58
N GLY A 500 6.77 32.89 -4.39
CA GLY A 500 5.34 33.12 -4.16
C GLY A 500 4.95 34.58 -4.26
N LYS A 501 3.77 34.83 -4.84
CA LYS A 501 3.15 36.14 -4.92
C LYS A 501 2.43 36.48 -3.61
N SER A 502 2.41 37.76 -3.26
CA SER A 502 1.52 38.27 -2.22
C SER A 502 0.09 38.40 -2.77
N ASN A 503 -0.86 37.69 -2.17
CA ASN A 503 -2.27 37.71 -2.58
C ASN A 503 -3.16 38.56 -1.64
N ALA A 504 -2.56 39.42 -0.81
CA ALA A 504 -3.26 40.16 0.23
C ALA A 504 -4.43 41.02 -0.33
N PHE A 505 -4.20 41.73 -1.40
CA PHE A 505 -5.25 42.57 -2.02
C PHE A 505 -6.38 41.71 -2.63
N ALA A 506 -6.03 40.64 -3.34
CA ALA A 506 -7.07 39.76 -3.93
C ALA A 506 -7.93 39.10 -2.85
N ILE A 507 -7.28 38.64 -1.76
CA ILE A 507 -7.97 38.06 -0.61
C ILE A 507 -8.86 39.11 0.07
N SER A 508 -8.34 40.31 0.35
CA SER A 508 -9.09 41.40 0.99
C SER A 508 -10.31 41.86 0.17
N THR A 509 -10.17 41.94 -1.16
CA THR A 509 -11.27 42.24 -2.07
C THR A 509 -12.40 41.23 -1.94
N LYS A 510 -12.05 39.94 -1.97
CA LYS A 510 -13.06 38.87 -1.88
C LYS A 510 -13.65 38.71 -0.48
N LEU A 511 -12.95 39.12 0.57
CA LEU A 511 -13.48 39.19 1.93
C LEU A 511 -14.38 40.42 2.15
N GLY A 512 -14.52 41.28 1.16
CA GLY A 512 -15.47 42.40 1.19
C GLY A 512 -14.86 43.73 1.66
N LEU A 513 -13.54 43.87 1.67
CA LEU A 513 -12.90 45.18 1.90
C LEU A 513 -13.22 46.12 0.74
N GLY A 514 -13.60 47.36 1.04
CA GLY A 514 -14.02 48.35 0.04
C GLY A 514 -12.93 48.59 -1.01
N GLY A 515 -13.33 48.69 -2.30
CA GLY A 515 -12.44 48.89 -3.42
C GLY A 515 -11.58 50.16 -3.29
N ASP A 516 -12.19 51.22 -2.72
CA ASP A 516 -11.56 52.51 -2.41
C ASP A 516 -10.34 52.37 -1.47
N ILE A 517 -10.49 51.54 -0.43
CA ILE A 517 -9.39 51.24 0.53
C ILE A 517 -8.27 50.48 -0.18
N ILE A 518 -8.63 49.51 -1.06
CA ILE A 518 -7.65 48.71 -1.77
C ILE A 518 -6.92 49.56 -2.81
N GLU A 519 -7.59 50.46 -3.53
CA GLU A 519 -6.94 51.37 -4.48
C GLU A 519 -6.00 52.35 -3.78
N ASP A 520 -6.42 52.93 -2.64
CA ASP A 520 -5.56 53.79 -1.82
C ASP A 520 -4.32 53.00 -1.32
N ALA A 521 -4.50 51.77 -0.85
CA ALA A 521 -3.41 50.92 -0.38
C ALA A 521 -2.43 50.56 -1.53
N LYS A 522 -2.93 50.24 -2.72
CA LYS A 522 -2.08 50.06 -3.91
C LYS A 522 -1.26 51.27 -4.30
N GLY A 523 -1.89 52.49 -4.20
CA GLY A 523 -1.21 53.75 -4.49
C GLY A 523 -0.08 54.11 -3.49
N ARG A 524 0.01 53.42 -2.34
CA ARG A 524 1.06 53.58 -1.34
C ARG A 524 2.26 52.67 -1.54
N ILE A 525 2.14 51.67 -2.42
CA ILE A 525 3.23 50.77 -2.79
C ILE A 525 4.12 51.46 -3.87
N SER A 526 5.42 51.28 -3.82
CA SER A 526 6.32 51.83 -4.85
C SER A 526 6.06 51.18 -6.21
N GLU A 527 6.22 51.92 -7.32
CA GLU A 527 6.09 51.43 -8.68
C GLU A 527 7.06 50.27 -8.97
N ASN A 528 8.25 50.25 -8.38
CA ASN A 528 9.23 49.22 -8.54
C ASN A 528 8.78 47.88 -7.88
N ASP A 529 8.16 47.94 -6.70
CA ASP A 529 7.61 46.78 -6.01
C ASP A 529 6.41 46.19 -6.74
N MET A 530 5.53 47.04 -7.30
CA MET A 530 4.41 46.60 -8.12
C MET A 530 4.87 45.89 -9.40
N ASN A 531 5.80 46.48 -10.14
CA ASN A 531 6.35 45.88 -11.37
C ASN A 531 7.06 44.54 -11.08
N PHE A 532 7.73 44.42 -9.94
CA PHE A 532 8.38 43.19 -9.52
C PHE A 532 7.36 42.08 -9.15
N GLU A 533 6.30 42.41 -8.43
CA GLU A 533 5.22 41.46 -8.08
C GLU A 533 4.45 41.01 -9.34
N ASP A 534 4.24 41.88 -10.34
CA ASP A 534 3.60 41.52 -11.61
C ASP A 534 4.49 40.60 -12.46
N LEU A 535 5.81 40.85 -12.51
CA LEU A 535 6.75 39.96 -13.17
C LEU A 535 6.80 38.57 -12.49
N LEU A 536 6.73 38.54 -11.17
CA LEU A 536 6.63 37.29 -10.40
C LEU A 536 5.33 36.52 -10.73
N ALA A 537 4.21 37.25 -10.90
CA ALA A 537 2.93 36.65 -11.27
C ALA A 537 2.98 35.95 -12.64
N ASP A 538 3.62 36.57 -13.61
CA ASP A 538 3.78 35.99 -14.96
C ASP A 538 4.72 34.78 -14.94
N LEU A 539 5.80 34.84 -14.18
CA LEU A 539 6.69 33.69 -13.95
C LEU A 539 5.97 32.53 -13.28
N GLU A 540 5.19 32.79 -12.22
CA GLU A 540 4.38 31.79 -11.52
C GLU A 540 3.40 31.10 -12.49
N LYS A 541 2.64 31.90 -13.26
CA LYS A 541 1.67 31.37 -14.23
C LYS A 541 2.35 30.52 -15.32
N SER A 542 3.47 30.98 -15.85
CA SER A 542 4.23 30.22 -16.86
C SER A 542 4.76 28.90 -16.31
N ARG A 543 5.24 28.91 -15.09
CA ARG A 543 5.80 27.74 -14.45
C ARG A 543 4.71 26.71 -14.06
N ILE A 544 3.57 27.17 -13.53
CA ILE A 544 2.41 26.30 -13.26
C ILE A 544 1.98 25.57 -14.53
N THR A 545 1.98 26.28 -15.67
CA THR A 545 1.69 25.67 -16.99
C THR A 545 2.73 24.62 -17.34
N ILE A 546 4.01 24.93 -17.20
CA ILE A 546 5.12 23.99 -17.45
C ILE A 546 5.02 22.76 -16.54
N GLU A 547 4.72 22.93 -15.26
CA GLU A 547 4.58 21.79 -14.34
C GLU A 547 3.38 20.91 -14.67
N LYS A 548 2.26 21.49 -15.08
CA LYS A 548 1.10 20.72 -15.57
C LYS A 548 1.46 19.89 -16.79
N GLU A 549 2.12 20.50 -17.78
CA GLU A 549 2.59 19.81 -18.98
C GLU A 549 3.61 18.72 -18.64
N GLN A 550 4.51 18.97 -17.68
CA GLN A 550 5.50 17.99 -17.23
C GLN A 550 4.84 16.79 -16.52
N LEU A 551 3.79 17.04 -15.74
CA LEU A 551 2.99 15.99 -15.10
C LEU A 551 2.29 15.11 -16.15
N GLU A 552 1.69 15.72 -17.16
CA GLU A 552 1.07 15.02 -18.28
C GLU A 552 2.10 14.18 -19.06
N ILE A 553 3.26 14.77 -19.36
CA ILE A 553 4.37 14.05 -20.01
C ILE A 553 4.82 12.84 -19.19
N ASN A 554 4.92 12.97 -17.86
CA ASN A 554 5.31 11.85 -17.01
C ASN A 554 4.24 10.76 -16.97
N GLN A 555 2.96 11.12 -16.94
CA GLN A 555 1.85 10.16 -17.04
C GLN A 555 1.87 9.42 -18.39
N TYR A 556 2.08 10.12 -19.49
CA TYR A 556 2.23 9.49 -20.83
C TYR A 556 3.46 8.58 -20.90
N LYS A 557 4.57 8.96 -20.26
CA LYS A 557 5.76 8.10 -20.19
C LYS A 557 5.47 6.79 -19.44
N GLU A 558 4.78 6.86 -18.30
CA GLU A 558 4.40 5.67 -17.54
C GLU A 558 3.42 4.78 -18.34
N GLU A 559 2.48 5.39 -19.06
CA GLU A 559 1.53 4.65 -19.91
C GLU A 559 2.24 3.99 -21.10
N ILE A 560 3.14 4.71 -21.76
CA ILE A 560 3.98 4.18 -22.84
C ILE A 560 4.85 3.01 -22.34
N GLN A 561 5.43 3.13 -21.16
CA GLN A 561 6.25 2.05 -20.59
C GLN A 561 5.40 0.80 -20.31
N LYS A 562 4.22 0.95 -19.74
CA LYS A 562 3.28 -0.16 -19.51
C LYS A 562 2.81 -0.81 -20.81
N LEU A 563 2.51 0.00 -21.82
CA LEU A 563 2.13 -0.49 -23.15
C LEU A 563 3.27 -1.26 -23.83
N LYS A 564 4.51 -0.78 -23.66
CA LYS A 564 5.70 -1.46 -24.17
C LYS A 564 5.89 -2.83 -23.52
N GLU A 565 5.79 -2.91 -22.22
CA GLU A 565 5.88 -4.19 -21.47
C GLU A 565 4.77 -5.17 -21.89
N GLN A 566 3.55 -4.68 -22.06
CA GLN A 566 2.43 -5.50 -22.57
C GLN A 566 2.67 -6.00 -24.00
N LEU A 567 3.27 -5.16 -24.86
CA LEU A 567 3.62 -5.52 -26.21
C LEU A 567 4.71 -6.60 -26.25
N GLU A 568 5.75 -6.45 -25.44
CA GLU A 568 6.84 -7.43 -25.31
C GLU A 568 6.30 -8.78 -24.81
N GLN A 569 5.49 -8.79 -23.78
CA GLN A 569 4.84 -10.03 -23.30
C GLN A 569 3.95 -10.68 -24.35
N LYS A 570 3.24 -9.88 -25.13
CA LYS A 570 2.37 -10.39 -26.22
C LYS A 570 3.17 -10.95 -27.37
N GLN A 571 4.30 -10.34 -27.67
CA GLN A 571 5.26 -10.81 -28.67
C GLN A 571 5.88 -12.15 -28.25
N GLU A 572 6.36 -12.27 -27.03
CA GLU A 572 6.89 -13.53 -26.47
C GLU A 572 5.87 -14.66 -26.52
N ARG A 573 4.60 -14.39 -26.18
CA ARG A 573 3.51 -15.38 -26.28
C ARG A 573 3.25 -15.80 -27.72
N LEU A 574 3.32 -14.87 -28.68
CA LEU A 574 3.14 -15.17 -30.10
C LEU A 574 4.31 -16.00 -30.65
N ASP A 575 5.53 -15.68 -30.26
CA ASP A 575 6.74 -16.42 -30.68
C ASP A 575 6.72 -17.85 -30.10
N ALA A 576 6.38 -17.99 -28.79
CA ALA A 576 6.22 -19.30 -28.17
C ALA A 576 5.09 -20.14 -28.83
N SER A 577 3.99 -19.52 -29.20
CA SER A 577 2.90 -20.19 -29.92
C SER A 577 3.30 -20.60 -31.32
N ARG A 578 4.04 -19.74 -32.04
CA ARG A 578 4.60 -20.03 -33.36
C ARG A 578 5.55 -21.22 -33.31
N ASP A 579 6.46 -21.24 -32.36
CA ASP A 579 7.45 -22.31 -32.19
C ASP A 579 6.76 -23.65 -31.85
N LYS A 580 5.70 -23.60 -31.04
CA LYS A 580 4.88 -24.78 -30.76
C LYS A 580 4.19 -25.33 -32.01
N ILE A 581 3.55 -24.44 -32.79
CA ILE A 581 2.90 -24.85 -34.05
C ILE A 581 3.92 -25.42 -35.04
N LEU A 582 5.12 -24.82 -35.16
CA LEU A 582 6.18 -25.33 -36.01
C LEU A 582 6.69 -26.69 -35.59
N ARG A 583 6.85 -26.96 -34.29
CA ARG A 583 7.22 -28.27 -33.76
C ARG A 583 6.15 -29.32 -34.06
N GLU A 584 4.88 -29.01 -33.78
CA GLU A 584 3.75 -29.92 -34.07
C GLU A 584 3.65 -30.22 -35.57
N ALA A 585 3.85 -29.22 -36.43
CA ALA A 585 3.84 -29.42 -37.89
C ALA A 585 5.01 -30.30 -38.39
N ASN A 586 6.22 -30.07 -37.81
CA ASN A 586 7.39 -30.90 -38.14
C ASN A 586 7.24 -32.35 -37.66
N GLU A 587 6.63 -32.54 -36.48
CA GLU A 587 6.36 -33.87 -35.91
C GLU A 587 5.30 -34.62 -36.77
N GLN A 588 4.28 -33.91 -37.20
CA GLN A 588 3.29 -34.47 -38.13
C GLN A 588 3.92 -34.83 -39.49
N ALA A 589 4.76 -33.96 -40.06
CA ALA A 589 5.49 -34.20 -41.28
C ALA A 589 6.41 -35.45 -41.17
N TYR A 590 7.16 -35.53 -40.06
CA TYR A 590 8.00 -36.70 -39.77
C TYR A 590 7.19 -38.02 -39.68
N ASN A 591 6.08 -38.00 -38.96
CA ASN A 591 5.20 -39.18 -38.86
C ASN A 591 4.64 -39.60 -40.23
N ILE A 592 4.22 -38.65 -41.08
CA ILE A 592 3.75 -38.93 -42.45
C ILE A 592 4.87 -39.56 -43.32
N ILE A 593 6.08 -39.03 -43.24
CA ILE A 593 7.25 -39.58 -43.98
C ILE A 593 7.59 -40.97 -43.45
N LYS A 594 7.52 -41.21 -42.16
CA LYS A 594 7.77 -42.51 -41.52
C LYS A 594 6.74 -43.54 -41.99
N GLU A 595 5.43 -43.20 -41.96
CA GLU A 595 4.38 -44.05 -42.45
C GLU A 595 4.54 -44.38 -43.94
N ALA A 596 4.93 -43.40 -44.73
CA ALA A 596 5.20 -43.63 -46.15
C ALA A 596 6.38 -44.56 -46.39
N LYS A 597 7.48 -44.41 -45.61
CA LYS A 597 8.63 -45.31 -45.65
C LYS A 597 8.25 -46.73 -45.26
N ASP A 598 7.55 -46.91 -44.14
CA ASP A 598 7.14 -48.20 -43.64
C ASP A 598 6.25 -48.91 -44.68
N LEU A 599 5.35 -48.15 -45.37
CA LEU A 599 4.52 -48.67 -46.46
C LEU A 599 5.35 -49.06 -47.68
N ALA A 600 6.38 -48.28 -48.05
CA ALA A 600 7.28 -48.59 -49.14
C ALA A 600 8.07 -49.88 -48.86
N ASP A 601 8.61 -49.99 -47.62
CA ASP A 601 9.40 -51.15 -47.19
C ASP A 601 8.50 -52.42 -47.15
N GLU A 602 7.24 -52.30 -46.71
CA GLU A 602 6.27 -53.39 -46.75
C GLU A 602 5.95 -53.81 -48.20
N THR A 603 5.77 -52.85 -49.06
CA THR A 603 5.51 -53.08 -50.50
C THR A 603 6.67 -53.77 -51.19
N ILE A 604 7.92 -53.33 -50.90
CA ILE A 604 9.14 -53.96 -51.41
C ILE A 604 9.31 -55.37 -50.86
N ARG A 605 9.08 -55.63 -49.60
CA ARG A 605 9.12 -56.98 -49.00
C ARG A 605 8.07 -57.93 -49.70
N ASN A 606 6.85 -57.43 -49.91
CA ASN A 606 5.82 -58.19 -50.57
C ASN A 606 6.20 -58.45 -52.04
N PHE A 607 6.79 -57.45 -52.74
CA PHE A 607 7.28 -57.65 -54.12
C PHE A 607 8.42 -58.68 -54.22
N ASN A 608 9.40 -58.64 -53.29
CA ASN A 608 10.50 -59.62 -53.24
C ASN A 608 10.07 -61.00 -52.82
N LYS A 609 8.96 -61.14 -52.07
CA LYS A 609 8.40 -62.42 -51.67
C LYS A 609 7.65 -63.12 -52.83
N TYR A 610 7.16 -62.37 -53.82
CA TYR A 610 6.47 -62.84 -54.98
C TYR A 610 7.30 -62.86 -56.30
N GLY A 611 8.60 -62.39 -56.18
CA GLY A 611 9.52 -62.18 -57.35
C GLY A 611 10.19 -63.39 -57.94
N THR A 612 9.76 -64.64 -57.60
CA THR A 612 10.23 -65.85 -58.26
C THR A 612 9.05 -66.57 -58.95
N ALA A 613 9.02 -66.44 -60.31
CA ALA A 613 8.24 -67.11 -61.29
C ALA A 613 6.86 -67.65 -60.91
N HIS A 614 5.80 -67.01 -61.47
CA HIS A 614 4.37 -67.37 -61.44
C HIS A 614 3.55 -66.81 -60.28
N ALA A 615 3.56 -65.52 -60.07
CA ALA A 615 2.55 -64.87 -59.24
C ALA A 615 1.30 -64.57 -60.12
N PRO A 616 0.05 -64.96 -59.72
CA PRO A 616 -1.16 -64.62 -60.48
C PRO A 616 -1.35 -63.11 -60.49
N VAL A 617 -1.61 -62.49 -61.59
CA VAL A 617 -1.92 -61.10 -61.88
C VAL A 617 -2.96 -60.50 -60.90
N SER A 618 -3.85 -61.35 -60.35
CA SER A 618 -4.88 -61.01 -59.38
C SER A 618 -4.34 -60.56 -58.00
N GLU A 619 -3.18 -61.03 -57.54
CA GLU A 619 -2.59 -60.68 -56.28
C GLU A 619 -1.80 -59.34 -56.38
N MET A 620 -1.17 -59.06 -57.47
CA MET A 620 -0.51 -57.78 -57.78
C MET A 620 -1.57 -56.63 -57.89
N GLU A 621 -2.75 -56.92 -58.46
CA GLU A 621 -3.86 -56.00 -58.50
C GLU A 621 -4.51 -55.77 -57.15
N LYS A 622 -4.53 -56.70 -56.25
CA LYS A 622 -4.98 -56.56 -54.86
C LYS A 622 -4.02 -55.65 -54.07
N GLU A 623 -2.74 -55.77 -54.19
CA GLU A 623 -1.77 -54.94 -53.55
C GLU A 623 -1.78 -53.46 -54.09
N ARG A 624 -1.95 -53.32 -55.40
CA ARG A 624 -2.12 -52.04 -56.06
C ARG A 624 -3.42 -51.33 -55.63
N THR A 625 -4.47 -52.10 -55.41
CA THR A 625 -5.75 -51.58 -54.90
C THR A 625 -5.63 -51.16 -53.44
N LYS A 626 -4.95 -51.94 -52.58
CA LYS A 626 -4.64 -51.58 -51.20
C LYS A 626 -3.82 -50.28 -51.11
N LEU A 627 -2.81 -50.10 -51.94
CA LEU A 627 -2.02 -48.88 -52.02
C LEU A 627 -2.88 -47.66 -52.42
N ARG A 628 -3.75 -47.88 -53.43
CA ARG A 628 -4.66 -46.81 -53.92
C ARG A 628 -5.69 -46.45 -52.85
N ASP A 629 -6.21 -47.41 -52.11
CA ASP A 629 -7.15 -47.17 -51.01
C ASP A 629 -6.50 -46.48 -49.81
N LYS A 630 -5.25 -46.82 -49.46
CA LYS A 630 -4.47 -46.09 -48.43
C LYS A 630 -4.15 -44.68 -48.87
N MET A 631 -3.78 -44.46 -50.14
CA MET A 631 -3.57 -43.08 -50.67
C MET A 631 -4.88 -42.29 -50.69
N ASN A 632 -5.99 -42.87 -51.10
CA ASN A 632 -7.30 -42.21 -51.05
C ASN A 632 -7.73 -41.89 -49.63
N ASN A 633 -7.45 -42.77 -48.66
CA ASN A 633 -7.75 -42.54 -47.25
C ASN A 633 -6.85 -41.44 -46.64
N ALA A 634 -5.58 -41.39 -46.99
CA ALA A 634 -4.66 -40.28 -46.61
C ALA A 634 -5.13 -38.95 -47.20
N GLN A 635 -5.53 -38.93 -48.47
CA GLN A 635 -6.06 -37.73 -49.15
C GLN A 635 -7.44 -37.30 -48.56
N LYS A 636 -8.30 -38.27 -48.15
CA LYS A 636 -9.50 -37.96 -47.40
C LYS A 636 -9.21 -37.35 -46.03
N LYS A 637 -8.25 -37.89 -45.23
CA LYS A 637 -7.82 -37.34 -43.96
C LYS A 637 -7.27 -35.93 -44.11
N MET A 638 -6.53 -35.63 -45.16
CA MET A 638 -6.08 -34.27 -45.48
C MET A 638 -7.20 -33.33 -45.91
N SER A 639 -8.24 -33.85 -46.63
CA SER A 639 -9.40 -33.04 -47.02
C SER A 639 -10.37 -32.83 -45.86
N ASP A 640 -10.49 -33.79 -44.93
CA ASP A 640 -11.37 -33.70 -43.77
C ASP A 640 -10.74 -32.76 -42.70
N GLN A 641 -9.40 -32.66 -42.57
CA GLN A 641 -8.76 -31.63 -41.74
C GLN A 641 -9.01 -30.23 -42.31
N LYS A 642 -9.08 -30.04 -43.61
CA LYS A 642 -9.47 -28.75 -44.20
C LYS A 642 -10.96 -28.41 -43.98
N LYS A 643 -11.83 -29.39 -43.82
CA LYS A 643 -13.28 -29.18 -43.62
C LYS A 643 -13.62 -28.85 -42.16
N ASN A 644 -12.83 -29.29 -41.19
CA ASN A 644 -13.03 -28.99 -39.77
C ASN A 644 -12.51 -27.60 -39.34
N ALA A 645 -11.87 -26.84 -40.22
CA ALA A 645 -11.38 -25.49 -39.98
C ALA A 645 -12.32 -24.37 -40.50
N ALA A 646 -13.49 -24.70 -41.03
CA ALA A 646 -14.45 -23.69 -41.47
C ALA A 646 -15.45 -23.41 -40.31
N PRO A 647 -15.42 -22.28 -39.64
CA PRO A 647 -16.47 -21.92 -38.72
C PRO A 647 -17.77 -21.71 -39.46
N ASN A 648 -18.85 -22.26 -38.91
CA ASN A 648 -20.20 -22.19 -39.45
C ASN A 648 -20.67 -20.72 -39.37
N HIS A 649 -20.36 -19.89 -40.36
CA HIS A 649 -20.78 -18.49 -40.42
C HIS A 649 -21.92 -18.31 -41.44
N LYS A 650 -22.86 -17.41 -41.12
CA LYS A 650 -23.94 -17.06 -42.03
C LYS A 650 -23.37 -16.16 -43.15
N ILE A 651 -23.42 -16.67 -44.38
CA ILE A 651 -23.03 -15.89 -45.58
C ILE A 651 -23.99 -14.69 -45.69
N PRO A 652 -23.51 -13.47 -45.88
CA PRO A 652 -24.37 -12.30 -46.01
C PRO A 652 -25.23 -12.36 -47.27
N LYS A 653 -26.56 -12.40 -47.11
CA LYS A 653 -27.52 -12.48 -48.22
C LYS A 653 -27.71 -11.17 -48.99
N LYS A 654 -27.39 -10.02 -48.39
CA LYS A 654 -27.44 -8.69 -49.04
C LYS A 654 -26.31 -7.86 -48.48
N LEU A 655 -25.38 -7.39 -49.31
CA LEU A 655 -24.30 -6.48 -48.98
C LEU A 655 -24.57 -5.14 -49.66
N ARG A 656 -24.24 -4.04 -48.98
CA ARG A 656 -24.26 -2.69 -49.52
C ARG A 656 -22.84 -2.15 -49.59
N ILE A 657 -22.56 -1.25 -50.49
CA ILE A 657 -21.27 -0.53 -50.53
C ILE A 657 -21.18 0.30 -49.26
N GLY A 658 -20.09 0.12 -48.50
CA GLY A 658 -19.86 0.77 -47.20
C GLY A 658 -20.09 -0.16 -45.98
N ASP A 659 -20.68 -1.36 -46.18
CA ASP A 659 -20.88 -2.32 -45.06
C ASP A 659 -19.53 -2.77 -44.51
N ARG A 660 -19.44 -2.84 -43.18
CA ARG A 660 -18.27 -3.38 -42.49
C ARG A 660 -18.29 -4.88 -42.48
N VAL A 661 -17.24 -5.50 -43.00
CA VAL A 661 -17.10 -6.95 -43.10
C VAL A 661 -15.76 -7.40 -42.55
N LYS A 662 -15.75 -8.62 -42.02
CA LYS A 662 -14.51 -9.30 -41.63
C LYS A 662 -14.17 -10.34 -42.69
N VAL A 663 -12.99 -10.27 -43.27
CA VAL A 663 -12.45 -11.25 -44.20
C VAL A 663 -11.85 -12.40 -43.35
N ILE A 664 -12.41 -13.59 -43.51
CA ILE A 664 -12.07 -14.75 -42.64
C ILE A 664 -10.66 -15.25 -42.96
N SER A 665 -10.34 -15.40 -44.25
CA SER A 665 -9.04 -15.93 -44.72
C SER A 665 -7.86 -15.08 -44.27
N MET A 666 -8.08 -13.77 -44.12
CA MET A 666 -7.03 -12.80 -43.75
C MET A 666 -7.18 -12.35 -42.29
N ASN A 667 -8.27 -12.69 -41.64
CA ASN A 667 -8.63 -12.24 -40.26
C ASN A 667 -8.56 -10.71 -40.10
N LEU A 668 -8.90 -9.93 -41.13
CA LEU A 668 -8.88 -8.48 -41.18
C LEU A 668 -10.28 -7.92 -41.37
N ASN A 669 -10.55 -6.76 -40.73
CA ASN A 669 -11.77 -6.02 -40.96
C ASN A 669 -11.61 -5.07 -42.15
N GLY A 670 -12.63 -4.97 -42.98
CA GLY A 670 -12.65 -4.10 -44.13
C GLY A 670 -14.05 -3.53 -44.38
N THR A 671 -14.16 -2.65 -45.37
CA THR A 671 -15.43 -2.10 -45.86
C THR A 671 -15.69 -2.56 -47.29
N VAL A 672 -16.93 -2.92 -47.60
CA VAL A 672 -17.36 -3.32 -48.94
C VAL A 672 -17.26 -2.13 -49.92
N HIS A 673 -16.47 -2.27 -50.98
CA HIS A 673 -16.26 -1.19 -51.97
C HIS A 673 -17.04 -1.44 -53.28
N SER A 674 -17.33 -2.70 -53.64
CA SER A 674 -18.15 -3.05 -54.78
C SER A 674 -19.18 -4.14 -54.45
N LEU A 675 -20.26 -4.22 -55.18
CA LEU A 675 -21.22 -5.31 -55.06
C LEU A 675 -20.65 -6.61 -55.67
N PRO A 676 -21.05 -7.81 -55.18
CA PRO A 676 -20.57 -9.08 -55.72
C PRO A 676 -20.90 -9.27 -57.20
N ASN A 677 -19.96 -9.78 -57.95
CA ASN A 677 -20.16 -10.18 -59.36
C ASN A 677 -20.93 -11.53 -59.47
N ALA A 678 -21.20 -12.00 -60.68
CA ALA A 678 -21.89 -13.26 -60.94
C ALA A 678 -21.17 -14.51 -60.35
N LYS A 679 -19.90 -14.42 -59.99
CA LYS A 679 -19.09 -15.47 -59.33
C LYS A 679 -19.02 -15.30 -57.83
N GLY A 680 -19.62 -14.24 -57.27
CA GLY A 680 -19.58 -13.92 -55.82
C GLY A 680 -18.38 -13.17 -55.35
N ASP A 681 -17.54 -12.62 -56.26
CA ASP A 681 -16.34 -11.87 -55.90
C ASP A 681 -16.64 -10.37 -55.80
N LEU A 682 -16.08 -9.70 -54.76
CA LEU A 682 -16.27 -8.29 -54.54
C LEU A 682 -14.96 -7.63 -54.00
N TYR A 683 -14.82 -6.35 -54.19
CA TYR A 683 -13.69 -5.61 -53.63
C TYR A 683 -14.01 -5.16 -52.22
N VAL A 684 -13.09 -5.50 -51.27
CA VAL A 684 -13.12 -5.07 -49.88
C VAL A 684 -11.91 -4.21 -49.62
N GLN A 685 -12.13 -3.04 -49.03
CA GLN A 685 -11.09 -2.11 -48.60
C GLN A 685 -10.69 -2.46 -47.18
N MET A 686 -9.43 -2.85 -46.98
CA MET A 686 -8.84 -3.20 -45.69
C MET A 686 -7.69 -2.22 -45.42
N GLY A 687 -7.97 -1.13 -44.70
CA GLY A 687 -7.01 -0.04 -44.53
C GLY A 687 -6.63 0.61 -45.85
N ILE A 688 -5.34 0.60 -46.22
CA ILE A 688 -4.82 1.14 -47.46
C ILE A 688 -4.90 0.15 -48.66
N LEU A 689 -5.17 -1.12 -48.37
CA LEU A 689 -5.17 -2.18 -49.40
C LEU A 689 -6.61 -2.49 -49.82
N ARG A 690 -6.81 -2.65 -51.15
CA ARG A 690 -8.04 -3.10 -51.77
C ARG A 690 -7.82 -4.51 -52.33
N SER A 691 -8.56 -5.49 -51.87
CA SER A 691 -8.43 -6.88 -52.29
C SER A 691 -9.75 -7.41 -52.85
N LEU A 692 -9.65 -8.30 -53.85
CA LEU A 692 -10.77 -9.03 -54.39
C LEU A 692 -11.03 -10.26 -53.47
N VAL A 693 -12.20 -10.34 -52.86
CA VAL A 693 -12.57 -11.39 -51.90
C VAL A 693 -13.91 -11.98 -52.27
N ASN A 694 -14.08 -13.30 -52.08
CA ASN A 694 -15.35 -13.97 -52.36
C ASN A 694 -16.35 -13.79 -51.22
N ILE A 695 -17.64 -13.62 -51.47
CA ILE A 695 -18.70 -13.40 -50.47
C ILE A 695 -18.77 -14.51 -49.42
N ASN A 696 -18.32 -15.70 -49.75
CA ASN A 696 -18.28 -16.84 -48.82
C ASN A 696 -17.18 -16.70 -47.73
N ASP A 697 -16.25 -15.81 -47.97
CA ASP A 697 -15.13 -15.51 -47.05
C ASP A 697 -15.38 -14.26 -46.19
N LEU A 698 -16.63 -13.76 -46.15
CA LEU A 698 -17.02 -12.56 -45.44
C LEU A 698 -18.01 -12.80 -44.35
N ILE A 699 -17.80 -12.12 -43.20
CA ILE A 699 -18.81 -12.00 -42.14
C ILE A 699 -19.21 -10.53 -42.07
N LEU A 700 -20.52 -10.25 -42.12
CA LEU A 700 -21.01 -8.90 -41.91
C LEU A 700 -20.94 -8.59 -40.41
N LEU A 701 -20.26 -7.49 -40.09
CA LEU A 701 -20.22 -6.93 -38.75
C LEU A 701 -21.45 -6.02 -38.59
N GLU A 702 -22.50 -6.51 -37.92
CA GLU A 702 -23.74 -5.75 -37.66
C GLU A 702 -23.38 -4.49 -36.83
N GLU A 703 -23.87 -3.34 -37.30
CA GLU A 703 -23.94 -2.15 -36.42
C GLU A 703 -24.96 -2.47 -35.33
N GLU A 704 -24.55 -2.29 -34.06
CA GLU A 704 -25.48 -2.31 -32.92
C GLU A 704 -26.53 -1.22 -33.09
N THR A 705 -27.65 -1.57 -33.69
CA THR A 705 -28.86 -0.74 -33.68
C THR A 705 -29.45 -0.78 -32.28
N SER A 706 -29.43 0.37 -31.61
CA SER A 706 -30.05 0.60 -30.31
C SER A 706 -31.53 0.20 -30.30
N PRO A 707 -31.99 -0.60 -29.31
CA PRO A 707 -33.39 -0.83 -29.10
C PRO A 707 -34.08 0.38 -28.45
N THR A 708 -35.22 0.75 -29.01
CA THR A 708 -36.16 1.74 -28.53
C THR A 708 -36.57 1.52 -27.07
N SER A 709 -36.52 2.62 -26.35
CA SER A 709 -37.21 3.01 -25.12
C SER A 709 -38.04 1.98 -24.35
N LYS A 710 -37.56 1.61 -23.15
CA LYS A 710 -38.41 1.51 -21.95
C LYS A 710 -37.73 2.19 -20.77
N LYS A 711 -38.48 3.08 -20.13
CA LYS A 711 -38.15 3.85 -18.93
C LYS A 711 -37.60 2.93 -17.83
N TYR A 712 -36.41 3.24 -17.27
CA TYR A 712 -36.17 3.29 -15.83
C TYR A 712 -34.73 3.77 -15.55
N GLY A 713 -34.58 4.76 -14.64
CA GLY A 713 -33.44 4.86 -13.75
C GLY A 713 -32.19 5.58 -14.28
N ARG A 714 -32.02 6.83 -13.93
CA ARG A 714 -30.77 7.59 -13.88
C ARG A 714 -29.60 6.73 -13.47
N THR A 715 -28.59 6.58 -14.32
CA THR A 715 -27.15 6.64 -14.01
C THR A 715 -26.34 6.34 -15.26
N GLY A 716 -25.36 7.16 -15.59
CA GLY A 716 -24.20 6.77 -16.40
C GLY A 716 -24.01 7.38 -17.80
N ALA A 717 -24.95 8.17 -18.35
CA ALA A 717 -24.82 8.70 -19.71
C ALA A 717 -24.08 10.06 -19.82
N GLY A 718 -23.72 10.68 -18.70
CA GLY A 718 -23.04 11.98 -18.67
C GLY A 718 -21.52 11.97 -18.90
N LYS A 719 -20.86 10.82 -18.70
CA LYS A 719 -19.38 10.77 -18.76
C LYS A 719 -18.78 10.54 -20.14
N ILE A 720 -19.55 10.02 -21.09
CA ILE A 720 -19.01 9.72 -22.45
C ILE A 720 -19.14 10.92 -23.39
N LYS A 721 -20.14 11.79 -23.18
CA LYS A 721 -20.29 13.03 -23.97
C LYS A 721 -19.29 14.13 -23.59
N MET A 722 -18.81 14.17 -22.33
CA MET A 722 -17.80 15.14 -21.88
C MET A 722 -16.38 14.85 -22.33
N SER A 723 -16.03 13.58 -22.66
CA SER A 723 -14.69 13.23 -23.08
C SER A 723 -14.38 13.56 -24.56
N LYS A 724 -15.39 13.69 -25.43
CA LYS A 724 -15.20 14.10 -26.83
C LYS A 724 -15.16 15.62 -27.01
N SER A 725 -15.86 16.38 -26.21
CA SER A 725 -15.81 17.85 -26.27
C SER A 725 -14.48 18.42 -25.74
N ALA A 726 -13.76 17.68 -24.89
CA ALA A 726 -12.45 18.08 -24.37
C ALA A 726 -11.26 17.79 -25.32
N SER A 727 -11.48 17.10 -26.45
CA SER A 727 -10.42 16.65 -27.35
C SER A 727 -10.41 17.34 -28.73
N VAL A 728 -11.41 18.15 -29.06
CA VAL A 728 -11.46 18.88 -30.34
C VAL A 728 -10.87 20.27 -30.14
N SER A 729 -9.72 20.54 -30.82
CA SER A 729 -9.10 21.86 -30.79
C SER A 729 -10.05 22.91 -31.38
N THR A 730 -10.07 24.10 -30.81
CA THR A 730 -10.83 25.27 -31.35
C THR A 730 -10.16 25.88 -32.59
N GLU A 731 -9.01 25.35 -33.01
CA GLU A 731 -8.26 25.85 -34.15
C GLU A 731 -7.74 24.69 -35.01
N ILE A 732 -7.84 24.88 -36.35
CA ILE A 732 -7.18 24.02 -37.35
C ILE A 732 -6.20 24.83 -38.19
N ASN A 733 -4.97 24.28 -38.38
CA ASN A 733 -3.93 24.90 -39.19
C ASN A 733 -3.80 24.18 -40.54
N LEU A 734 -4.06 24.92 -41.63
CA LEU A 734 -4.02 24.46 -42.99
C LEU A 734 -2.84 25.07 -43.80
N ILE A 735 -1.94 25.81 -43.15
CA ILE A 735 -0.79 26.43 -43.84
C ILE A 735 0.11 25.37 -44.48
N GLY A 736 0.51 25.61 -45.74
CA GLY A 736 1.40 24.69 -46.46
C GLY A 736 0.69 23.49 -47.11
N LYS A 737 -0.63 23.38 -47.04
CA LYS A 737 -1.43 22.35 -47.70
C LYS A 737 -1.99 22.89 -49.04
N THR A 738 -2.15 21.98 -50.02
CA THR A 738 -2.89 22.28 -51.25
C THR A 738 -4.39 22.33 -50.97
N THR A 739 -5.18 22.97 -51.86
CA THR A 739 -6.65 23.05 -51.72
C THR A 739 -7.29 21.66 -51.63
N ASP A 740 -6.79 20.72 -52.43
CA ASP A 740 -7.33 19.31 -52.47
C ASP A 740 -7.03 18.50 -51.22
N GLU A 741 -5.97 18.82 -50.51
CA GLU A 741 -5.64 18.22 -49.21
C GLU A 741 -6.32 18.90 -48.02
N ALA A 742 -6.51 20.22 -48.12
CA ALA A 742 -7.02 21.02 -47.03
C ALA A 742 -8.54 20.87 -46.85
N ILE A 743 -9.32 20.78 -47.94
CA ILE A 743 -10.78 20.70 -47.86
C ILE A 743 -11.28 19.40 -47.15
N PRO A 744 -10.74 18.19 -47.47
CA PRO A 744 -11.16 16.98 -46.72
C PRO A 744 -10.80 17.00 -45.24
N LEU A 745 -9.65 17.61 -44.87
CA LEU A 745 -9.24 17.77 -43.47
C LEU A 745 -10.13 18.77 -42.74
N LEU A 746 -10.49 19.86 -43.39
CA LEU A 746 -11.38 20.89 -42.89
C LEU A 746 -12.77 20.31 -42.66
N ASP A 747 -13.29 19.53 -43.60
CA ASP A 747 -14.64 18.93 -43.52
C ASP A 747 -14.76 18.01 -42.31
N LYS A 748 -13.79 17.11 -42.12
CA LYS A 748 -13.72 16.25 -40.98
C LYS A 748 -13.63 17.03 -39.65
N TYR A 749 -12.78 18.06 -39.62
CA TYR A 749 -12.61 18.88 -38.40
C TYR A 749 -13.88 19.65 -38.05
N LEU A 750 -14.58 20.26 -39.04
CA LEU A 750 -15.81 20.99 -38.86
C LEU A 750 -16.95 20.08 -38.35
N ASP A 751 -17.04 18.85 -38.87
CA ASP A 751 -17.99 17.85 -38.36
C ASP A 751 -17.72 17.47 -36.91
N ASP A 752 -16.43 17.22 -36.57
CA ASP A 752 -16.04 16.91 -35.20
C ASP A 752 -16.29 18.09 -34.23
N ALA A 753 -16.02 19.32 -34.68
CA ALA A 753 -16.24 20.55 -33.91
C ALA A 753 -17.73 20.83 -33.70
N TYR A 754 -18.57 20.63 -34.71
CA TYR A 754 -20.02 20.77 -34.59
C TYR A 754 -20.64 19.70 -33.67
N LEU A 755 -20.19 18.45 -33.77
CA LEU A 755 -20.60 17.36 -32.86
C LEU A 755 -20.13 17.58 -31.41
N ALA A 756 -19.03 18.31 -31.23
CA ALA A 756 -18.53 18.71 -29.91
C ALA A 756 -19.25 19.96 -29.35
N HIS A 757 -20.23 20.52 -30.06
CA HIS A 757 -20.97 21.72 -29.70
C HIS A 757 -20.07 22.95 -29.45
N LEU A 758 -19.00 23.11 -30.24
CA LEU A 758 -18.19 24.33 -30.19
C LEU A 758 -18.99 25.50 -30.81
N PRO A 759 -19.02 26.67 -30.17
CA PRO A 759 -19.77 27.82 -30.68
C PRO A 759 -19.11 28.42 -31.94
N SER A 760 -17.79 28.38 -32.02
CA SER A 760 -17.02 28.87 -33.15
C SER A 760 -15.67 28.17 -33.26
N VAL A 761 -15.08 28.18 -34.45
CA VAL A 761 -13.75 27.59 -34.72
C VAL A 761 -12.90 28.52 -35.56
N ARG A 762 -11.59 28.42 -35.38
CA ARG A 762 -10.59 29.22 -36.05
C ARG A 762 -9.85 28.38 -37.12
N ILE A 763 -9.87 28.85 -38.36
CA ILE A 763 -9.28 28.17 -39.50
C ILE A 763 -8.12 28.98 -40.02
N VAL A 764 -6.88 28.52 -39.83
CA VAL A 764 -5.66 29.22 -40.18
C VAL A 764 -5.20 28.70 -41.57
N HIS A 765 -5.28 29.56 -42.58
CA HIS A 765 -4.93 29.24 -43.97
C HIS A 765 -3.76 30.07 -44.55
N GLY A 766 -3.29 31.06 -43.77
CA GLY A 766 -2.21 31.97 -44.16
C GLY A 766 -2.62 33.05 -45.12
N LYS A 767 -1.74 34.06 -45.28
CA LYS A 767 -2.00 35.25 -46.12
C LYS A 767 -1.65 35.03 -47.62
N GLY A 768 -0.92 33.98 -48.03
CA GLY A 768 -0.38 33.69 -49.36
C GLY A 768 -1.14 34.25 -50.58
N THR A 769 -1.30 33.49 -51.62
CA THR A 769 -2.01 33.94 -52.89
C THR A 769 -3.53 34.10 -52.72
N GLY A 770 -4.08 33.72 -51.59
CA GLY A 770 -5.51 33.71 -51.30
C GLY A 770 -6.28 32.50 -51.86
N ALA A 771 -5.64 31.59 -52.58
CA ALA A 771 -6.30 30.42 -53.15
C ALA A 771 -6.94 29.54 -52.07
N LEU A 772 -6.18 29.21 -51.00
CA LEU A 772 -6.65 28.41 -49.90
C LEU A 772 -7.78 29.12 -49.09
N ARG A 773 -7.66 30.44 -48.84
CA ARG A 773 -8.71 31.26 -48.22
C ARG A 773 -10.01 31.16 -49.03
N ASN A 774 -9.94 31.37 -50.35
CA ASN A 774 -11.15 31.35 -51.22
C ASN A 774 -11.79 29.96 -51.22
N ALA A 775 -10.98 28.89 -51.23
CA ALA A 775 -11.47 27.51 -51.17
C ALA A 775 -12.16 27.20 -49.84
N VAL A 776 -11.56 27.61 -48.70
CA VAL A 776 -12.13 27.45 -47.37
C VAL A 776 -13.48 28.20 -47.24
N GLN A 777 -13.54 29.47 -47.68
CA GLN A 777 -14.78 30.25 -47.65
C GLN A 777 -15.85 29.68 -48.58
N ALA A 778 -15.50 29.22 -49.78
CA ALA A 778 -16.41 28.55 -50.68
C ALA A 778 -16.97 27.24 -50.10
N HIS A 779 -16.15 26.51 -49.35
CA HIS A 779 -16.56 25.29 -48.66
C HIS A 779 -17.53 25.59 -47.49
N LEU A 780 -17.16 26.56 -46.62
CA LEU A 780 -18.02 26.99 -45.49
C LEU A 780 -19.42 27.45 -45.92
N LYS A 781 -19.56 28.13 -47.09
CA LYS A 781 -20.85 28.53 -47.66
C LYS A 781 -21.79 27.36 -48.01
N ARG A 782 -21.25 26.15 -48.22
CA ARG A 782 -22.03 24.97 -48.62
C ARG A 782 -22.53 24.17 -47.39
N LEU A 783 -21.95 24.39 -46.21
CA LEU A 783 -22.28 23.67 -45.01
C LEU A 783 -23.50 24.25 -44.32
N LYS A 784 -24.56 23.44 -44.10
CA LYS A 784 -25.86 23.86 -43.53
C LYS A 784 -25.76 24.21 -42.05
N TYR A 785 -24.78 23.70 -41.32
CA TYR A 785 -24.61 23.90 -39.89
C TYR A 785 -23.70 25.08 -39.54
N VAL A 786 -23.06 25.72 -40.53
CA VAL A 786 -22.35 27.00 -40.33
C VAL A 786 -23.34 28.13 -40.36
N LYS A 787 -23.33 29.01 -39.33
CA LYS A 787 -24.17 30.18 -39.22
C LYS A 787 -23.59 31.37 -39.95
N SER A 788 -22.35 31.68 -39.66
CA SER A 788 -21.64 32.82 -40.26
C SER A 788 -20.15 32.53 -40.27
N PHE A 789 -19.40 33.22 -41.15
CA PHE A 789 -17.94 33.19 -41.09
C PHE A 789 -17.42 34.57 -41.51
N HIS A 790 -16.28 34.96 -40.92
CA HIS A 790 -15.60 36.22 -41.23
C HIS A 790 -14.10 36.06 -41.14
N LEU A 791 -13.34 37.00 -41.68
CA LEU A 791 -11.87 37.03 -41.49
C LEU A 791 -11.55 37.48 -40.08
N GLY A 792 -10.42 36.99 -39.52
CA GLY A 792 -9.95 37.40 -38.23
C GLY A 792 -9.69 38.90 -38.14
N GLU A 793 -9.99 39.51 -36.99
CA GLU A 793 -9.72 40.90 -36.69
C GLU A 793 -8.27 41.15 -36.28
N PHE A 794 -7.91 42.41 -36.01
CA PHE A 794 -6.55 42.77 -35.60
C PHE A 794 -6.22 42.10 -34.25
N GLY A 795 -5.19 41.21 -34.24
CA GLY A 795 -4.86 40.37 -33.08
C GLY A 795 -5.29 38.92 -33.23
N GLU A 796 -6.22 38.56 -34.12
CA GLU A 796 -6.71 37.19 -34.35
C GLU A 796 -6.11 36.54 -35.59
N GLY A 797 -5.12 37.15 -36.26
CA GLY A 797 -4.41 36.63 -37.40
C GLY A 797 -4.80 37.27 -38.75
N ASP A 798 -5.63 38.36 -38.73
CA ASP A 798 -6.03 39.19 -39.91
C ASP A 798 -6.52 38.34 -41.09
N ALA A 799 -6.14 38.73 -42.30
CA ALA A 799 -6.52 38.05 -43.55
C ALA A 799 -5.96 36.61 -43.70
N GLY A 800 -5.15 36.11 -42.78
CA GLY A 800 -4.62 34.74 -42.79
C GLY A 800 -5.49 33.71 -42.04
N VAL A 801 -6.58 34.16 -41.43
CA VAL A 801 -7.48 33.32 -40.61
C VAL A 801 -8.93 33.57 -41.00
N THR A 802 -9.73 32.52 -41.00
CA THR A 802 -11.22 32.63 -41.11
C THR A 802 -11.83 32.03 -39.85
N ILE A 803 -12.71 32.75 -39.20
CA ILE A 803 -13.50 32.29 -38.05
C ILE A 803 -14.86 31.83 -38.54
N ALA A 804 -15.28 30.63 -38.20
CA ALA A 804 -16.58 30.07 -38.56
C ALA A 804 -17.41 29.87 -37.32
N GLU A 805 -18.65 30.36 -37.26
CA GLU A 805 -19.62 30.17 -36.18
C GLU A 805 -20.64 29.11 -36.60
N PHE A 806 -21.01 28.24 -35.64
CA PHE A 806 -22.00 27.21 -35.91
C PHE A 806 -23.41 27.65 -35.49
N LYS A 807 -24.41 26.97 -36.02
CA LYS A 807 -25.79 27.11 -35.59
C LYS A 807 -26.02 26.31 -34.33
N ASP A 808 -26.79 26.84 -33.39
CA ASP A 808 -27.17 26.12 -32.17
C ASP A 808 -27.95 24.85 -32.47
#